data_b0478ad95da2f5937cc5e934cf20dc7f
#
_entry.id   b0478ad95da2f5937cc5e934cf20dc7f
#
_cell.length_a   1.000
_cell.length_b   1.000
_cell.length_c   1.000
_cell.angle_alpha   90.00
_cell.angle_beta   90.00
_cell.angle_gamma   90.00
#
_symmetry.space_group_name_H-M   'P 1'
#
loop_
_entity.id
_entity.type
_entity.pdbx_description
1 polymer ?
#
loop_
_entity_poly.entity_id
_entity_poly.type
_entity_poly.pdbx_seq_one_letter_code
_entity_poly.pdbx_strand_id
1 'polypeptide(L)'
;MTDRRDFIELVAPFGASGSVRLPGSKSISNRILLLAALAEGETEIHHLLASDDTRYMLDALRSLGVNIDQRDSVCTVKGTGGQFAVRDADLFLGNAGTAIRPLTAALSILPGHYRLSGIARMHERPIGDLVDALRAIGANIDYAENEGYPPLEIAPGQIDMATPVRVRGDVSSQFLTALLMALPLTQQDAAIIVEGDLVSKPYVEITLNLMARFGVEVERDGWQAFRLARGSRYTSPGRITVEGDASAASYFLAAGAIGGGPVRVEGVGLDSIQGDIRFGQALLEIGARIEMGDEWMQAQGPLQPPLKAFDLDLNHIPDAAMTLAVVALFCDGTSRLRNIANWRVKETDRLAAMAAELRKLGAVVTEGDDFLEITPPTSLTEGASIDTYDDHRMAMCFSLAALSGARVRINDPDCVGKTFPDYFDRFSDLIKAPVIAIDGPSGSGKGAVAQRVASALGFHYLDSGALYRLVALHAMRRQVELDDMAGLTELALDLPAEFRDGDIFLDGDRVTDAIRVESVSQAASQVAKNPEVRQSLMKRQRDFRRPPGLVAEGRDMASVVFPDAALKVYLDASAEERADRRYKQLKDKGLDANLATLLRDIQQRDARDSNRSVAPLQKSVDAKVLDTTSLTIGESVDTVVRWYGGT
;
A
#
# COMPACT_ATOMS: atom_id res chain seq x y z
N MET A 1 -23.27 6.58 0.41
CA MET A 1 -22.73 6.19 1.73
C MET A 1 -22.23 4.78 1.55
N THR A 2 -20.92 4.58 1.44
CA THR A 2 -20.33 3.23 1.50
C THR A 2 -20.53 2.70 2.90
N ASP A 3 -21.08 1.49 3.05
CA ASP A 3 -21.22 0.84 4.35
C ASP A 3 -19.83 0.80 5.02
N ARG A 4 -19.71 1.48 6.18
CA ARG A 4 -18.48 1.52 6.97
C ARG A 4 -18.22 0.12 7.52
N ARG A 5 -17.01 -0.39 7.33
CA ARG A 5 -16.64 -1.72 7.82
C ARG A 5 -16.37 -1.67 9.32
N ASP A 6 -17.06 -2.48 10.10
CA ASP A 6 -16.81 -2.55 11.54
C ASP A 6 -15.42 -3.12 11.84
N PHE A 7 -14.95 -4.07 11.04
CA PHE A 7 -13.64 -4.69 11.18
C PHE A 7 -13.15 -5.34 9.89
N ILE A 8 -11.86 -5.66 9.86
CA ILE A 8 -11.22 -6.55 8.89
C ILE A 8 -10.42 -7.64 9.62
N GLU A 9 -10.45 -8.86 9.12
CA GLU A 9 -9.60 -9.95 9.60
C GLU A 9 -8.46 -10.19 8.61
N LEU A 10 -7.24 -10.26 9.12
CA LEU A 10 -6.02 -10.45 8.34
C LEU A 10 -5.29 -11.71 8.83
N VAL A 11 -4.74 -12.47 7.89
CA VAL A 11 -3.80 -13.56 8.13
C VAL A 11 -2.83 -13.65 6.96
N ALA A 12 -1.54 -13.70 7.26
CA ALA A 12 -0.48 -13.72 6.25
C ALA A 12 0.62 -14.74 6.61
N PRO A 13 0.32 -16.04 6.57
CA PRO A 13 1.23 -17.09 7.04
C PRO A 13 2.48 -17.28 6.15
N PHE A 14 2.57 -16.61 4.99
CA PHE A 14 3.59 -16.88 3.96
C PHE A 14 4.40 -15.66 3.57
N GLY A 15 4.35 -14.63 4.40
CA GLY A 15 5.15 -13.45 4.20
C GLY A 15 4.49 -12.39 3.30
N ALA A 16 5.30 -11.46 2.79
CA ALA A 16 4.88 -10.36 1.94
C ALA A 16 5.90 -10.17 0.80
N SER A 17 5.42 -9.94 -0.42
CA SER A 17 6.27 -9.63 -1.57
C SER A 17 5.50 -8.84 -2.64
N GLY A 18 6.20 -8.06 -3.46
CA GLY A 18 5.60 -7.30 -4.55
C GLY A 18 5.96 -5.81 -4.53
N SER A 19 5.20 -5.00 -5.26
CA SER A 19 5.43 -3.55 -5.39
C SER A 19 4.16 -2.77 -5.09
N VAL A 20 4.32 -1.62 -4.41
CA VAL A 20 3.22 -0.71 -4.08
C VAL A 20 3.60 0.72 -4.47
N ARG A 21 2.74 1.37 -5.26
CA ARG A 21 2.84 2.81 -5.46
C ARG A 21 2.14 3.53 -4.31
N LEU A 22 2.89 4.41 -3.64
CA LEU A 22 2.38 5.15 -2.48
C LEU A 22 1.42 6.26 -2.89
N PRO A 23 0.42 6.59 -2.06
CA PRO A 23 -0.35 7.82 -2.21
C PRO A 23 0.54 9.03 -1.96
N GLY A 24 0.12 10.20 -2.42
CA GLY A 24 0.83 11.45 -2.14
C GLY A 24 0.96 11.72 -0.63
N SER A 25 2.07 12.35 -0.23
CA SER A 25 2.31 12.71 1.17
C SER A 25 1.28 13.70 1.69
N LYS A 26 0.60 13.35 2.79
CA LYS A 26 -0.36 14.25 3.47
C LYS A 26 0.30 15.55 3.89
N SER A 27 1.47 15.46 4.50
CA SER A 27 2.21 16.60 5.02
C SER A 27 2.64 17.57 3.93
N ILE A 28 3.01 17.07 2.75
CA ILE A 28 3.37 17.85 1.59
C ILE A 28 2.11 18.43 0.94
N SER A 29 1.06 17.62 0.75
CA SER A 29 -0.18 18.02 0.10
C SER A 29 -0.84 19.24 0.76
N ASN A 30 -1.04 19.20 2.08
CA ASN A 30 -1.68 20.32 2.79
C ASN A 30 -0.84 21.60 2.77
N ARG A 31 0.49 21.47 2.83
CA ARG A 31 1.39 22.62 2.70
C ARG A 31 1.34 23.23 1.30
N ILE A 32 1.45 22.41 0.26
CA ILE A 32 1.38 22.87 -1.13
C ILE A 32 0.04 23.55 -1.42
N LEU A 33 -1.08 22.98 -0.95
CA LEU A 33 -2.40 23.59 -1.14
C LEU A 33 -2.47 25.00 -0.54
N LEU A 34 -1.99 25.20 0.69
CA LEU A 34 -1.98 26.51 1.32
C LEU A 34 -1.02 27.47 0.60
N LEU A 35 0.22 27.05 0.30
CA LEU A 35 1.20 27.87 -0.39
C LEU A 35 0.72 28.27 -1.79
N ALA A 36 0.13 27.35 -2.55
CA ALA A 36 -0.46 27.61 -3.85
C ALA A 36 -1.63 28.60 -3.77
N ALA A 37 -2.47 28.48 -2.73
CA ALA A 37 -3.58 29.43 -2.50
C ALA A 37 -3.08 30.83 -2.16
N LEU A 38 -1.97 30.95 -1.44
CA LEU A 38 -1.36 32.24 -1.04
C LEU A 38 -0.45 32.84 -2.13
N ALA A 39 0.00 32.06 -3.11
CA ALA A 39 0.94 32.50 -4.14
C ALA A 39 0.31 33.44 -5.17
N GLU A 40 1.18 34.19 -5.87
CA GLU A 40 0.83 34.84 -7.13
C GLU A 40 0.93 33.82 -8.27
N GLY A 41 -0.08 33.78 -9.16
CA GLY A 41 -0.11 32.86 -10.32
C GLY A 41 -0.93 31.59 -10.10
N GLU A 42 -0.85 30.68 -11.06
CA GLU A 42 -1.57 29.41 -11.06
C GLU A 42 -0.61 28.26 -10.83
N THR A 43 -0.98 27.30 -10.00
CA THR A 43 -0.15 26.13 -9.67
C THR A 43 -0.87 24.83 -10.04
N GLU A 44 -0.26 24.03 -10.92
CA GLU A 44 -0.66 22.65 -11.19
C GLU A 44 0.00 21.70 -10.19
N ILE A 45 -0.81 21.05 -9.35
CA ILE A 45 -0.37 20.09 -8.33
C ILE A 45 -0.65 18.68 -8.83
N HIS A 46 0.40 17.90 -9.03
CA HIS A 46 0.34 16.50 -9.45
C HIS A 46 0.47 15.56 -8.25
N HIS A 47 -0.21 14.42 -8.30
CA HIS A 47 -0.23 13.39 -7.24
C HIS A 47 -0.68 13.92 -5.87
N LEU A 48 -1.57 14.92 -5.86
CA LEU A 48 -2.19 15.39 -4.62
C LEU A 48 -2.87 14.20 -3.92
N LEU A 49 -2.67 14.07 -2.62
CA LEU A 49 -3.32 13.03 -1.83
C LEU A 49 -4.85 13.21 -1.86
N ALA A 50 -5.58 12.15 -2.19
CA ALA A 50 -7.04 12.10 -2.07
C ALA A 50 -7.39 11.46 -0.71
N SER A 51 -7.61 12.28 0.32
CA SER A 51 -7.90 11.84 1.69
C SER A 51 -8.80 12.82 2.42
N ASP A 52 -9.27 12.44 3.61
CA ASP A 52 -10.09 13.34 4.42
C ASP A 52 -9.36 14.63 4.81
N ASP A 53 -8.08 14.54 5.23
CA ASP A 53 -7.31 15.72 5.65
C ASP A 53 -7.12 16.73 4.51
N THR A 54 -6.86 16.26 3.27
CA THR A 54 -6.72 17.14 2.10
C THR A 54 -8.06 17.67 1.63
N ARG A 55 -9.14 16.91 1.77
CA ARG A 55 -10.51 17.36 1.48
C ARG A 55 -10.90 18.53 2.37
N TYR A 56 -10.65 18.44 3.70
CA TYR A 56 -10.91 19.56 4.61
C TYR A 56 -10.12 20.82 4.25
N MET A 57 -8.86 20.68 3.84
CA MET A 57 -8.06 21.84 3.39
C MET A 57 -8.64 22.45 2.10
N LEU A 58 -8.99 21.62 1.11
CA LEU A 58 -9.59 22.06 -0.15
C LEU A 58 -10.92 22.79 0.08
N ASP A 59 -11.78 22.24 0.93
CA ASP A 59 -13.09 22.81 1.25
C ASP A 59 -12.93 24.15 1.97
N ALA A 60 -11.99 24.24 2.92
CA ALA A 60 -11.68 25.50 3.60
C ALA A 60 -11.16 26.58 2.63
N LEU A 61 -10.22 26.23 1.74
CA LEU A 61 -9.69 27.16 0.75
C LEU A 61 -10.77 27.63 -0.25
N ARG A 62 -11.65 26.72 -0.69
CA ARG A 62 -12.83 27.09 -1.52
C ARG A 62 -13.78 28.02 -0.79
N SER A 63 -14.04 27.77 0.51
CA SER A 63 -14.87 28.66 1.35
C SER A 63 -14.25 30.04 1.52
N LEU A 64 -12.91 30.14 1.47
CA LEU A 64 -12.18 31.39 1.47
C LEU A 64 -12.13 32.12 0.10
N GLY A 65 -12.76 31.51 -0.94
CA GLY A 65 -12.87 32.07 -2.27
C GLY A 65 -11.72 31.75 -3.21
N VAL A 66 -10.89 30.75 -2.88
CA VAL A 66 -9.82 30.24 -3.77
C VAL A 66 -10.42 29.41 -4.89
N ASN A 67 -10.05 29.73 -6.13
CA ASN A 67 -10.48 28.95 -7.30
C ASN A 67 -9.61 27.70 -7.43
N ILE A 68 -10.23 26.52 -7.26
CA ILE A 68 -9.58 25.22 -7.29
C ILE A 68 -10.34 24.29 -8.24
N ASP A 69 -9.68 23.86 -9.31
CA ASP A 69 -10.18 22.87 -10.26
C ASP A 69 -9.44 21.53 -10.07
N GLN A 70 -10.18 20.43 -10.01
CA GLN A 70 -9.62 19.10 -9.91
C GLN A 70 -10.09 18.27 -11.10
N ARG A 71 -9.13 17.82 -11.91
CA ARG A 71 -9.37 16.93 -13.07
C ARG A 71 -8.41 15.76 -13.02
N ASP A 72 -8.95 14.56 -12.97
CA ASP A 72 -8.17 13.33 -12.88
C ASP A 72 -7.17 13.37 -11.70
N SER A 73 -5.87 13.30 -12.01
CA SER A 73 -4.77 13.31 -11.03
C SER A 73 -4.13 14.69 -10.83
N VAL A 74 -4.70 15.74 -11.43
CA VAL A 74 -4.16 17.11 -11.36
C VAL A 74 -5.13 18.02 -10.62
N CYS A 75 -4.60 18.77 -9.65
CA CYS A 75 -5.32 19.83 -8.94
C CYS A 75 -4.71 21.18 -9.31
N THR A 76 -5.49 22.05 -9.93
CA THR A 76 -5.07 23.40 -10.33
C THR A 76 -5.60 24.42 -9.34
N VAL A 77 -4.71 25.18 -8.73
CA VAL A 77 -5.02 26.23 -7.75
C VAL A 77 -4.64 27.57 -8.33
N LYS A 78 -5.62 28.46 -8.47
CA LYS A 78 -5.37 29.86 -8.83
C LYS A 78 -5.10 30.65 -7.56
N GLY A 79 -3.86 31.03 -7.36
CA GLY A 79 -3.40 31.73 -6.16
C GLY A 79 -4.00 33.14 -6.05
N THR A 80 -4.05 33.63 -4.81
CA THR A 80 -4.72 34.89 -4.45
C THR A 80 -3.75 36.05 -4.20
N GLY A 81 -2.43 35.80 -4.32
CA GLY A 81 -1.40 36.81 -4.00
C GLY A 81 -1.39 37.21 -2.52
N GLY A 82 -1.76 36.28 -1.62
CA GLY A 82 -1.78 36.52 -0.18
C GLY A 82 -3.04 37.22 0.36
N GLN A 83 -4.14 37.24 -0.40
CA GLN A 83 -5.40 37.85 0.06
C GLN A 83 -6.59 36.99 -0.29
N PHE A 84 -7.33 36.49 0.69
CA PHE A 84 -8.56 35.76 0.44
C PHE A 84 -9.73 36.73 0.12
N ALA A 85 -10.56 36.34 -0.85
CA ALA A 85 -11.70 37.13 -1.30
C ALA A 85 -12.83 37.13 -0.25
N VAL A 86 -13.05 36.03 0.45
CA VAL A 86 -14.05 35.85 1.51
C VAL A 86 -13.41 36.21 2.85
N ARG A 87 -14.01 37.17 3.56
CA ARG A 87 -13.50 37.69 4.83
C ARG A 87 -14.40 37.34 6.03
N ASP A 88 -15.36 36.46 5.84
CA ASP A 88 -16.25 35.98 6.89
C ASP A 88 -16.59 34.50 6.57
N ALA A 89 -16.09 33.56 7.37
CA ALA A 89 -16.27 32.15 7.10
C ALA A 89 -16.21 31.27 8.37
N ASP A 90 -17.04 30.24 8.41
CA ASP A 90 -16.95 29.11 9.37
C ASP A 90 -16.29 27.93 8.69
N LEU A 91 -15.13 27.52 9.20
CA LEU A 91 -14.27 26.51 8.60
C LEU A 91 -14.23 25.26 9.48
N PHE A 92 -14.84 24.18 9.00
CA PHE A 92 -14.78 22.87 9.65
C PHE A 92 -13.61 22.04 9.11
N LEU A 93 -12.66 21.69 9.97
CA LEU A 93 -11.37 21.10 9.59
C LEU A 93 -11.20 19.66 10.10
N GLY A 94 -12.28 19.03 10.57
CA GLY A 94 -12.28 17.64 11.02
C GLY A 94 -11.23 17.37 12.09
N ASN A 95 -10.35 16.36 11.87
CA ASN A 95 -9.17 16.10 12.73
C ASN A 95 -7.84 16.43 11.98
N ALA A 96 -7.87 17.37 11.02
CA ALA A 96 -6.73 17.72 10.18
C ALA A 96 -5.81 18.75 10.83
N GLY A 97 -4.91 18.33 11.71
CA GLY A 97 -3.95 19.21 12.38
C GLY A 97 -3.03 19.98 11.43
N THR A 98 -2.72 19.39 10.26
CA THR A 98 -1.92 20.01 9.19
C THR A 98 -2.70 21.05 8.37
N ALA A 99 -4.00 21.19 8.59
CA ALA A 99 -4.84 22.24 8.01
C ALA A 99 -5.15 23.34 9.03
N ILE A 100 -5.67 22.98 10.22
CA ILE A 100 -6.16 23.98 11.18
C ILE A 100 -5.04 24.91 11.66
N ARG A 101 -3.85 24.38 12.00
CA ARG A 101 -2.76 25.22 12.53
C ARG A 101 -2.21 26.24 11.52
N PRO A 102 -1.86 25.83 10.26
CA PRO A 102 -1.43 26.79 9.25
C PRO A 102 -2.50 27.79 8.85
N LEU A 103 -3.77 27.37 8.76
CA LEU A 103 -4.89 28.29 8.49
C LEU A 103 -5.11 29.28 9.64
N THR A 104 -5.03 28.82 10.91
CA THR A 104 -5.07 29.73 12.06
C THR A 104 -4.03 30.83 11.94
N ALA A 105 -2.77 30.49 11.66
CA ALA A 105 -1.71 31.48 11.52
C ALA A 105 -1.92 32.41 10.32
N ALA A 106 -2.28 31.88 9.15
CA ALA A 106 -2.52 32.72 7.96
C ALA A 106 -3.70 33.66 8.13
N LEU A 107 -4.84 33.17 8.64
CA LEU A 107 -6.06 33.94 8.82
C LEU A 107 -5.94 35.00 9.94
N SER A 108 -5.07 34.76 10.93
CA SER A 108 -4.81 35.76 12.00
C SER A 108 -4.02 36.98 11.52
N ILE A 109 -3.28 36.84 10.42
CA ILE A 109 -2.52 37.94 9.80
C ILE A 109 -3.38 38.68 8.76
N LEU A 110 -4.26 37.94 8.09
CA LEU A 110 -5.12 38.48 7.04
C LEU A 110 -6.40 39.14 7.64
N PRO A 111 -6.95 40.18 6.97
CA PRO A 111 -8.16 40.79 7.47
C PRO A 111 -9.39 39.91 7.28
N GLY A 112 -10.21 39.74 8.33
CA GLY A 112 -11.47 38.99 8.27
C GLY A 112 -11.94 38.49 9.62
N HIS A 113 -13.11 37.85 9.63
CA HIS A 113 -13.69 37.18 10.79
C HIS A 113 -13.84 35.68 10.45
N TYR A 114 -13.19 34.80 11.19
CA TYR A 114 -13.16 33.41 10.88
C TYR A 114 -13.40 32.56 12.14
N ARG A 115 -14.25 31.55 12.01
CA ARG A 115 -14.39 30.50 13.01
C ARG A 115 -13.76 29.20 12.52
N LEU A 116 -12.85 28.63 13.30
CA LEU A 116 -12.19 27.38 12.97
C LEU A 116 -12.59 26.31 13.98
N SER A 117 -13.15 25.21 13.48
CA SER A 117 -13.62 24.10 14.31
C SER A 117 -13.23 22.75 13.73
N GLY A 118 -13.54 21.67 14.45
CA GLY A 118 -13.33 20.30 14.01
C GLY A 118 -14.21 19.31 14.76
N ILE A 119 -13.88 18.02 14.68
CA ILE A 119 -14.54 17.00 15.48
C ILE A 119 -14.10 17.08 16.95
N ALA A 120 -14.80 16.38 17.86
CA ALA A 120 -14.52 16.41 19.31
C ALA A 120 -13.03 16.22 19.64
N ARG A 121 -12.35 15.28 18.96
CA ARG A 121 -10.91 15.06 19.17
C ARG A 121 -10.05 16.28 18.81
N MET A 122 -10.43 17.08 17.81
CA MET A 122 -9.70 18.32 17.49
C MET A 122 -9.78 19.31 18.63
N HIS A 123 -10.88 19.36 19.38
CA HIS A 123 -11.08 20.23 20.55
C HIS A 123 -10.24 19.79 21.78
N GLU A 124 -9.58 18.63 21.71
CA GLU A 124 -8.65 18.13 22.73
C GLU A 124 -7.17 18.28 22.33
N ARG A 125 -6.90 18.68 21.08
CA ARG A 125 -5.53 18.83 20.56
C ARG A 125 -5.02 20.23 20.80
N PRO A 126 -3.85 20.40 21.47
CA PRO A 126 -3.36 21.73 21.85
C PRO A 126 -3.04 22.60 20.65
N ILE A 127 -3.38 23.89 20.77
CA ILE A 127 -3.03 24.97 19.84
C ILE A 127 -2.58 26.24 20.58
N GLY A 128 -2.57 26.22 21.91
CA GLY A 128 -2.31 27.39 22.75
C GLY A 128 -0.99 28.07 22.44
N ASP A 129 0.14 27.33 22.37
CA ASP A 129 1.45 27.92 22.09
C ASP A 129 1.50 28.68 20.75
N LEU A 130 0.73 28.23 19.73
CA LEU A 130 0.60 28.95 18.46
C LEU A 130 -0.23 30.25 18.65
N VAL A 131 -1.34 30.15 19.35
CA VAL A 131 -2.24 31.30 19.60
C VAL A 131 -1.52 32.34 20.43
N ASP A 132 -0.79 31.98 21.46
CA ASP A 132 0.00 32.87 22.30
C ASP A 132 1.09 33.58 21.48
N ALA A 133 1.80 32.87 20.63
CA ALA A 133 2.79 33.43 19.72
C ALA A 133 2.17 34.46 18.75
N LEU A 134 0.98 34.16 18.20
CA LEU A 134 0.25 35.07 17.31
C LEU A 134 -0.32 36.29 18.06
N ARG A 135 -0.89 36.10 19.24
CA ARG A 135 -1.39 37.20 20.10
C ARG A 135 -0.25 38.14 20.50
N ALA A 136 0.94 37.61 20.75
CA ALA A 136 2.13 38.42 21.10
C ALA A 136 2.53 39.43 19.99
N ILE A 137 2.19 39.17 18.75
CA ILE A 137 2.41 40.06 17.61
C ILE A 137 1.15 40.84 17.21
N GLY A 138 0.08 40.81 18.01
CA GLY A 138 -1.11 41.62 17.81
C GLY A 138 -2.26 40.93 17.07
N ALA A 139 -2.23 39.62 16.87
CA ALA A 139 -3.38 38.87 16.36
C ALA A 139 -4.54 38.87 17.37
N ASN A 140 -5.77 38.94 16.86
CA ASN A 140 -6.99 38.92 17.66
C ASN A 140 -7.66 37.53 17.49
N ILE A 141 -7.43 36.65 18.47
CA ILE A 141 -7.91 35.28 18.46
C ILE A 141 -8.55 34.99 19.82
N ASP A 142 -9.76 34.44 19.83
CA ASP A 142 -10.45 33.97 21.02
C ASP A 142 -10.71 32.45 20.94
N TYR A 143 -10.77 31.82 22.11
CA TYR A 143 -11.21 30.45 22.23
C TYR A 143 -12.74 30.45 22.45
N ALA A 144 -13.47 29.72 21.58
CA ALA A 144 -14.91 29.62 21.70
C ALA A 144 -15.38 28.72 22.85
N GLU A 145 -14.52 27.79 23.30
CA GLU A 145 -14.81 26.83 24.38
C GLU A 145 -13.67 26.82 25.42
N ASN A 146 -12.72 25.86 25.30
CA ASN A 146 -11.65 25.69 26.27
C ASN A 146 -10.39 26.45 25.86
N GLU A 147 -9.79 27.18 26.79
CA GLU A 147 -8.52 27.90 26.56
C GLU A 147 -7.40 26.93 26.18
N GLY A 148 -6.63 27.30 25.15
CA GLY A 148 -5.56 26.45 24.60
C GLY A 148 -6.00 25.45 23.53
N TYR A 149 -7.30 25.36 23.22
CA TYR A 149 -7.87 24.37 22.31
C TYR A 149 -8.88 24.97 21.32
N PRO A 150 -9.03 24.40 20.12
CA PRO A 150 -10.15 24.77 19.25
C PRO A 150 -11.51 24.45 19.92
N PRO A 151 -12.63 25.08 19.50
CA PRO A 151 -12.77 26.01 18.36
C PRO A 151 -12.18 27.38 18.62
N LEU A 152 -11.75 28.05 17.52
CA LEU A 152 -11.17 29.40 17.58
C LEU A 152 -12.05 30.39 16.83
N GLU A 153 -12.12 31.60 17.35
CA GLU A 153 -12.67 32.78 16.68
C GLU A 153 -11.55 33.79 16.40
N ILE A 154 -11.39 34.16 15.14
CA ILE A 154 -10.33 35.07 14.67
C ILE A 154 -11.00 36.35 14.15
N ALA A 155 -10.55 37.47 14.63
CA ALA A 155 -10.97 38.80 14.18
C ALA A 155 -9.77 39.63 13.70
N PRO A 156 -9.98 40.75 12.96
CA PRO A 156 -8.88 41.60 12.53
C PRO A 156 -8.03 42.07 13.70
N GLY A 157 -6.72 41.85 13.62
CA GLY A 157 -5.71 42.30 14.57
C GLY A 157 -4.83 43.43 13.99
N GLN A 158 -3.94 43.96 14.82
CA GLN A 158 -2.89 44.90 14.41
C GLN A 158 -1.53 44.23 14.53
N ILE A 159 -1.09 43.61 13.43
CA ILE A 159 0.13 42.83 13.42
C ILE A 159 1.36 43.73 13.45
N ASP A 160 2.19 43.57 14.47
CA ASP A 160 3.44 44.27 14.67
C ASP A 160 4.60 43.26 14.82
N MET A 161 5.58 43.38 13.92
CA MET A 161 6.79 42.52 13.89
C MET A 161 8.01 43.21 14.50
N ALA A 162 7.83 44.25 15.33
CA ALA A 162 8.95 44.94 15.98
C ALA A 162 9.77 44.05 16.93
N THR A 163 9.17 42.96 17.44
CA THR A 163 9.83 41.99 18.28
C THR A 163 9.77 40.59 17.66
N PRO A 164 10.81 39.75 17.88
CA PRO A 164 10.77 38.39 17.41
C PRO A 164 9.59 37.59 18.00
N VAL A 165 8.95 36.78 17.14
CA VAL A 165 7.93 35.81 17.57
C VAL A 165 8.61 34.68 18.37
N ARG A 166 8.12 34.38 19.56
CA ARG A 166 8.62 33.27 20.39
C ARG A 166 7.65 32.11 20.33
N VAL A 167 8.17 30.91 20.13
CA VAL A 167 7.37 29.67 20.10
C VAL A 167 8.09 28.53 20.76
N ARG A 168 7.37 27.73 21.53
CA ARG A 168 7.92 26.51 22.13
C ARG A 168 8.19 25.45 21.08
N GLY A 169 9.39 24.87 21.10
CA GLY A 169 9.83 23.80 20.17
C GLY A 169 9.55 22.39 20.66
N ASP A 170 9.36 22.20 21.96
CA ASP A 170 9.29 20.90 22.64
C ASP A 170 7.90 20.23 22.60
N VAL A 171 6.84 20.95 22.18
CA VAL A 171 5.47 20.44 22.09
C VAL A 171 5.14 19.93 20.70
N SER A 172 5.27 20.79 19.68
CA SER A 172 4.92 20.45 18.31
C SER A 172 5.63 21.32 17.27
N SER A 173 6.31 20.69 16.30
CA SER A 173 6.88 21.41 15.15
C SER A 173 5.81 22.07 14.26
N GLN A 174 4.53 21.70 14.40
CA GLN A 174 3.45 22.30 13.60
C GLN A 174 3.21 23.78 13.95
N PHE A 175 3.53 24.22 15.17
CA PHE A 175 3.41 25.63 15.54
C PHE A 175 4.43 26.49 14.81
N LEU A 176 5.70 26.05 14.82
CA LEU A 176 6.75 26.72 14.06
C LEU A 176 6.45 26.72 12.57
N THR A 177 6.02 25.58 11.99
CA THR A 177 5.73 25.50 10.54
C THR A 177 4.54 26.37 10.14
N ALA A 178 3.53 26.52 11.00
CA ALA A 178 2.40 27.42 10.77
C ALA A 178 2.86 28.89 10.74
N LEU A 179 3.69 29.32 11.69
CA LEU A 179 4.27 30.65 11.72
C LEU A 179 5.16 30.91 10.49
N LEU A 180 6.05 30.00 10.13
CA LEU A 180 6.91 30.14 8.96
C LEU A 180 6.11 30.39 7.68
N MET A 181 5.04 29.61 7.45
CA MET A 181 4.19 29.77 6.25
C MET A 181 3.33 31.06 6.28
N ALA A 182 2.98 31.55 7.45
CA ALA A 182 2.09 32.71 7.56
C ALA A 182 2.83 34.07 7.57
N LEU A 183 4.00 34.17 8.20
CA LEU A 183 4.71 35.43 8.40
C LEU A 183 5.09 36.17 7.12
N PRO A 184 5.36 35.57 5.94
CA PRO A 184 5.53 36.31 4.69
C PRO A 184 4.33 37.23 4.33
N LEU A 185 3.12 36.89 4.81
CA LEU A 185 1.90 37.69 4.59
C LEU A 185 1.95 39.04 5.27
N THR A 186 2.77 39.23 6.30
CA THR A 186 2.95 40.51 6.99
C THR A 186 3.67 41.56 6.13
N GLN A 187 4.43 41.14 5.12
CA GLN A 187 5.29 41.96 4.27
C GLN A 187 6.33 42.77 5.08
N GLN A 188 6.66 42.37 6.31
CA GLN A 188 7.63 42.98 7.21
C GLN A 188 8.84 42.05 7.40
N ASP A 189 9.96 42.59 7.93
CA ASP A 189 11.03 41.72 8.44
C ASP A 189 10.49 40.93 9.63
N ALA A 190 10.67 39.63 9.62
CA ALA A 190 10.15 38.78 10.67
C ALA A 190 11.25 37.86 11.22
N ALA A 191 11.27 37.67 12.54
CA ALA A 191 12.13 36.72 13.19
C ALA A 191 11.32 35.80 14.12
N ILE A 192 11.65 34.53 14.12
CA ILE A 192 11.11 33.52 15.06
C ILE A 192 12.23 32.99 15.93
N ILE A 193 12.00 32.94 17.23
CA ILE A 193 12.89 32.32 18.21
C ILE A 193 12.18 31.08 18.76
N VAL A 194 12.85 29.93 18.65
CA VAL A 194 12.37 28.66 19.19
C VAL A 194 12.90 28.51 20.62
N GLU A 195 12.00 28.34 21.56
CA GLU A 195 12.32 28.10 22.97
C GLU A 195 12.34 26.60 23.27
N GLY A 196 13.39 26.13 23.91
CA GLY A 196 13.63 24.71 24.17
C GLY A 196 14.14 23.94 22.94
N ASP A 197 14.13 22.61 23.05
CA ASP A 197 14.57 21.73 21.97
C ASP A 197 13.45 21.50 20.94
N LEU A 198 13.77 21.73 19.68
CA LEU A 198 12.81 21.53 18.60
C LEU A 198 12.61 20.03 18.32
N VAL A 199 11.38 19.54 18.49
CA VAL A 199 10.98 18.16 18.16
C VAL A 199 10.55 18.07 16.69
N SER A 200 10.67 16.87 16.13
CA SER A 200 10.20 16.55 14.77
C SER A 200 10.76 17.50 13.68
N LYS A 201 12.03 17.85 13.77
CA LYS A 201 12.76 18.73 12.83
C LYS A 201 12.54 18.43 11.34
N PRO A 202 12.41 17.18 10.88
CA PRO A 202 12.17 16.88 9.46
C PRO A 202 10.92 17.51 8.87
N TYR A 203 9.86 17.74 9.67
CA TYR A 203 8.66 18.43 9.17
C TYR A 203 8.86 19.92 8.96
N VAL A 204 9.82 20.52 9.69
CA VAL A 204 10.23 21.92 9.44
C VAL A 204 11.04 21.98 8.14
N GLU A 205 11.95 21.02 7.89
CA GLU A 205 12.69 20.95 6.60
C GLU A 205 11.75 20.82 5.41
N ILE A 206 10.71 19.99 5.49
CA ILE A 206 9.68 19.92 4.43
C ILE A 206 9.08 21.33 4.18
N THR A 207 8.75 22.07 5.24
CA THR A 207 8.17 23.40 5.13
C THR A 207 9.13 24.38 4.48
N LEU A 208 10.38 24.44 4.94
CA LEU A 208 11.42 25.33 4.37
C LEU A 208 11.67 25.02 2.89
N ASN A 209 11.78 23.76 2.52
CA ASN A 209 11.95 23.33 1.14
C ASN A 209 10.77 23.77 0.24
N LEU A 210 9.54 23.57 0.71
CA LEU A 210 8.35 23.98 -0.04
C LEU A 210 8.23 25.49 -0.14
N MET A 211 8.52 26.25 0.93
CA MET A 211 8.54 27.72 0.89
C MET A 211 9.55 28.23 -0.16
N ALA A 212 10.75 27.64 -0.21
CA ALA A 212 11.77 27.99 -1.21
C ALA A 212 11.28 27.69 -2.64
N ARG A 213 10.60 26.56 -2.88
CA ARG A 213 9.98 26.25 -4.18
C ARG A 213 8.90 27.25 -4.60
N PHE A 214 8.25 27.89 -3.63
CA PHE A 214 7.30 28.98 -3.85
C PHE A 214 7.94 30.39 -3.75
N GLY A 215 9.28 30.47 -3.82
CA GLY A 215 10.02 31.75 -3.92
C GLY A 215 10.28 32.45 -2.60
N VAL A 216 10.04 31.81 -1.45
CA VAL A 216 10.31 32.38 -0.12
C VAL A 216 11.47 31.66 0.55
N GLU A 217 12.60 32.35 0.66
CA GLU A 217 13.79 31.88 1.36
C GLU A 217 13.72 32.24 2.84
N VAL A 218 14.14 31.33 3.71
CA VAL A 218 14.20 31.53 5.16
C VAL A 218 15.65 31.36 5.63
N GLU A 219 16.22 32.42 6.19
CA GLU A 219 17.51 32.31 6.88
C GLU A 219 17.33 31.67 8.24
N ARG A 220 18.26 30.82 8.65
CA ARG A 220 18.21 30.17 9.96
C ARG A 220 19.56 30.16 10.66
N ASP A 221 19.52 30.25 11.99
CA ASP A 221 20.64 30.02 12.88
C ASP A 221 20.35 28.72 13.66
N GLY A 222 20.91 27.62 13.14
CA GLY A 222 20.61 26.28 13.64
C GLY A 222 19.10 25.96 13.61
N TRP A 223 18.57 25.57 14.77
CA TRP A 223 17.15 25.30 15.00
C TRP A 223 16.50 26.26 15.98
N GLN A 224 17.26 27.27 16.42
CA GLN A 224 16.87 28.23 17.46
C GLN A 224 16.29 29.52 16.88
N ALA A 225 16.68 29.93 15.67
CA ALA A 225 16.17 31.16 15.08
C ALA A 225 15.96 31.04 13.57
N PHE A 226 14.88 31.67 13.10
CA PHE A 226 14.49 31.75 11.69
C PHE A 226 14.18 33.20 11.34
N ARG A 227 14.62 33.65 10.15
CA ARG A 227 14.41 35.03 9.69
C ARG A 227 13.82 35.05 8.28
N LEU A 228 12.89 35.95 8.07
CA LEU A 228 12.19 36.22 6.83
C LEU A 228 12.42 37.67 6.45
N ALA A 229 12.86 37.91 5.24
CA ALA A 229 13.11 39.29 4.75
C ALA A 229 11.80 39.99 4.40
N ARG A 230 11.78 41.28 4.60
CA ARG A 230 10.69 42.16 4.19
C ARG A 230 10.37 42.00 2.70
N GLY A 231 9.07 41.99 2.37
CA GLY A 231 8.61 41.85 0.99
C GLY A 231 8.66 40.44 0.44
N SER A 232 8.97 39.43 1.27
CA SER A 232 8.85 38.00 0.88
C SER A 232 7.42 37.71 0.42
N ARG A 233 7.28 37.10 -0.79
CA ARG A 233 5.98 36.75 -1.38
C ARG A 233 6.03 35.38 -2.01
N TYR A 234 4.95 34.68 -1.88
CA TYR A 234 4.78 33.40 -2.57
C TYR A 234 4.49 33.62 -4.04
N THR A 235 5.23 32.91 -4.88
CA THR A 235 5.07 32.86 -6.34
C THR A 235 4.88 31.43 -6.77
N SER A 236 3.92 31.19 -7.63
CA SER A 236 3.69 29.84 -8.15
C SER A 236 4.90 29.31 -8.91
N PRO A 237 5.33 28.05 -8.66
CA PRO A 237 6.33 27.37 -9.50
C PRO A 237 5.76 26.89 -10.85
N GLY A 238 4.50 27.19 -11.17
CA GLY A 238 3.76 26.70 -12.32
C GLY A 238 3.30 25.26 -12.12
N ARG A 239 4.23 24.34 -11.90
CA ARG A 239 3.95 22.90 -11.68
C ARG A 239 4.73 22.36 -10.49
N ILE A 240 4.05 21.56 -9.66
CA ILE A 240 4.67 20.87 -8.53
C ILE A 240 4.11 19.46 -8.40
N THR A 241 4.98 18.49 -8.09
CA THR A 241 4.57 17.09 -7.85
C THR A 241 4.70 16.77 -6.38
N VAL A 242 3.65 16.17 -5.80
CA VAL A 242 3.66 15.65 -4.43
C VAL A 242 4.36 14.31 -4.44
N GLU A 243 5.38 14.16 -3.60
CA GLU A 243 6.06 12.87 -3.37
C GLU A 243 5.11 11.85 -2.72
N GLY A 244 5.41 10.56 -2.87
CA GLY A 244 4.77 9.51 -2.09
C GLY A 244 4.96 9.71 -0.58
N ASP A 245 4.03 9.23 0.23
CA ASP A 245 4.10 9.40 1.70
C ASP A 245 5.14 8.47 2.31
N ALA A 246 6.26 9.03 2.78
CA ALA A 246 7.36 8.26 3.38
C ALA A 246 6.95 7.58 4.71
N SER A 247 6.01 8.17 5.47
CA SER A 247 5.45 7.49 6.64
C SER A 247 4.65 6.25 6.22
N ALA A 248 3.86 6.34 5.13
CA ALA A 248 3.13 5.20 4.58
C ALA A 248 4.06 4.12 4.03
N ALA A 249 5.23 4.50 3.49
CA ALA A 249 6.26 3.56 3.05
C ALA A 249 6.67 2.60 4.18
N SER A 250 6.68 3.07 5.44
CA SER A 250 7.15 2.28 6.59
C SER A 250 6.40 0.97 6.77
N TYR A 251 5.10 0.93 6.54
CA TYR A 251 4.28 -0.28 6.70
C TYR A 251 4.68 -1.36 5.69
N PHE A 252 4.87 -0.97 4.44
CA PHE A 252 5.22 -1.91 3.36
C PHE A 252 6.68 -2.34 3.43
N LEU A 253 7.60 -1.44 3.78
CA LEU A 253 9.00 -1.80 4.02
C LEU A 253 9.14 -2.75 5.21
N ALA A 254 8.39 -2.50 6.30
CA ALA A 254 8.33 -3.42 7.43
C ALA A 254 7.72 -4.78 7.02
N ALA A 255 6.67 -4.78 6.18
CA ALA A 255 6.12 -6.03 5.66
C ALA A 255 7.16 -6.84 4.88
N GLY A 256 8.02 -6.20 4.08
CA GLY A 256 9.14 -6.85 3.39
C GLY A 256 10.20 -7.37 4.35
N ALA A 257 10.55 -6.60 5.37
CA ALA A 257 11.54 -6.99 6.37
C ALA A 257 11.08 -8.17 7.23
N ILE A 258 9.81 -8.20 7.64
CA ILE A 258 9.21 -9.27 8.45
C ILE A 258 8.89 -10.49 7.58
N GLY A 259 8.22 -10.27 6.45
CA GLY A 259 7.66 -11.31 5.60
C GLY A 259 8.62 -11.88 4.55
N GLY A 260 9.92 -11.55 4.62
CA GLY A 260 10.96 -12.06 3.72
C GLY A 260 11.17 -11.24 2.45
N GLY A 261 10.15 -10.61 1.90
CA GLY A 261 10.23 -9.72 0.72
C GLY A 261 10.63 -10.43 -0.59
N PRO A 262 11.11 -9.67 -1.61
CA PRO A 262 11.23 -8.20 -1.60
C PRO A 262 9.88 -7.49 -1.66
N VAL A 263 9.74 -6.43 -0.88
CA VAL A 263 8.65 -5.46 -1.03
C VAL A 263 9.24 -4.12 -1.44
N ARG A 264 8.77 -3.62 -2.58
CA ARG A 264 9.19 -2.35 -3.16
C ARG A 264 8.08 -1.32 -3.03
N VAL A 265 8.43 -0.13 -2.57
CA VAL A 265 7.56 1.06 -2.58
C VAL A 265 8.05 2.05 -3.62
N GLU A 266 7.12 2.67 -4.33
CA GLU A 266 7.39 3.65 -5.40
C GLU A 266 6.80 5.01 -5.05
N GLY A 267 7.47 6.09 -5.49
CA GLY A 267 7.08 7.48 -5.27
C GLY A 267 7.84 8.15 -4.13
N VAL A 268 8.78 7.45 -3.48
CA VAL A 268 9.67 8.00 -2.44
C VAL A 268 11.01 7.27 -2.48
N GLY A 269 12.11 8.00 -2.33
CA GLY A 269 13.46 7.43 -2.40
C GLY A 269 14.51 8.43 -1.93
N LEU A 270 15.72 8.36 -2.51
CA LEU A 270 16.87 9.18 -2.12
C LEU A 270 16.64 10.68 -2.26
N ASP A 271 15.84 11.10 -3.24
CA ASP A 271 15.56 12.52 -3.53
C ASP A 271 14.45 13.12 -2.64
N SER A 272 13.86 12.33 -1.73
CA SER A 272 12.75 12.77 -0.89
C SER A 272 13.17 13.82 0.13
N ILE A 273 12.34 14.86 0.26
CA ILE A 273 12.47 15.87 1.32
C ILE A 273 11.90 15.40 2.67
N GLN A 274 11.34 14.20 2.74
CA GLN A 274 10.68 13.66 3.92
C GLN A 274 11.67 12.90 4.82
N GLY A 275 11.73 13.26 6.11
CA GLY A 275 12.64 12.61 7.06
C GLY A 275 12.33 11.13 7.31
N ASP A 276 11.08 10.72 7.11
CA ASP A 276 10.64 9.34 7.36
C ASP A 276 11.26 8.30 6.40
N ILE A 277 11.96 8.72 5.33
CA ILE A 277 12.81 7.81 4.53
C ILE A 277 13.88 7.13 5.37
N ARG A 278 14.32 7.75 6.49
CA ARG A 278 15.28 7.16 7.44
C ARG A 278 14.75 5.90 8.14
N PHE A 279 13.46 5.60 7.98
CA PHE A 279 12.90 4.31 8.40
C PHE A 279 13.64 3.13 7.74
N GLY A 280 14.05 3.27 6.47
CA GLY A 280 14.90 2.28 5.80
C GLY A 280 16.23 2.06 6.49
N GLN A 281 16.86 3.12 7.02
CA GLN A 281 18.08 3.01 7.81
C GLN A 281 17.85 2.27 9.14
N ALA A 282 16.74 2.57 9.83
CA ALA A 282 16.39 1.85 11.07
C ALA A 282 16.17 0.35 10.80
N LEU A 283 15.51 -0.01 9.69
CA LEU A 283 15.37 -1.41 9.29
C LEU A 283 16.72 -2.08 8.96
N LEU A 284 17.63 -1.35 8.31
CA LEU A 284 18.98 -1.85 8.00
C LEU A 284 19.78 -2.13 9.31
N GLU A 285 19.69 -1.26 10.30
CA GLU A 285 20.37 -1.41 11.61
C GLU A 285 19.89 -2.66 12.36
N ILE A 286 18.63 -3.04 12.22
CA ILE A 286 18.06 -4.24 12.83
C ILE A 286 18.21 -5.50 11.97
N GLY A 287 18.94 -5.41 10.86
CA GLY A 287 19.37 -6.55 10.05
C GLY A 287 18.56 -6.83 8.78
N ALA A 288 17.54 -6.04 8.46
CA ALA A 288 16.88 -6.14 7.17
C ALA A 288 17.80 -5.70 6.02
N ARG A 289 17.49 -6.10 4.79
CA ARG A 289 18.19 -5.65 3.58
C ARG A 289 17.38 -4.56 2.91
N ILE A 290 18.02 -3.42 2.65
CA ILE A 290 17.37 -2.24 2.08
C ILE A 290 18.11 -1.82 0.82
N GLU A 291 17.36 -1.56 -0.23
CA GLU A 291 17.84 -0.94 -1.47
C GLU A 291 17.04 0.34 -1.73
N MET A 292 17.68 1.37 -2.26
CA MET A 292 17.05 2.66 -2.55
C MET A 292 17.51 3.18 -3.90
N GLY A 293 16.59 3.74 -4.68
CA GLY A 293 16.84 4.58 -5.83
C GLY A 293 16.24 5.97 -5.60
N ASP A 294 16.24 6.80 -6.63
CA ASP A 294 15.81 8.20 -6.53
C ASP A 294 14.35 8.34 -6.07
N GLU A 295 13.45 7.52 -6.63
CA GLU A 295 12.00 7.56 -6.34
C GLU A 295 11.44 6.23 -5.81
N TRP A 296 12.27 5.32 -5.31
CA TRP A 296 11.81 4.05 -4.76
C TRP A 296 12.68 3.53 -3.63
N MET A 297 12.08 2.70 -2.77
CA MET A 297 12.77 1.94 -1.72
C MET A 297 12.30 0.48 -1.76
N GLN A 298 13.18 -0.46 -1.38
CA GLN A 298 12.86 -1.88 -1.29
C GLN A 298 13.42 -2.48 -0.01
N ALA A 299 12.63 -3.31 0.64
CA ALA A 299 13.02 -4.04 1.84
C ALA A 299 12.87 -5.55 1.66
N GLN A 300 13.83 -6.29 2.24
CA GLN A 300 13.81 -7.74 2.35
C GLN A 300 14.16 -8.16 3.76
N GLY A 301 13.74 -9.34 4.15
CA GLY A 301 14.10 -9.95 5.42
C GLY A 301 15.63 -10.14 5.58
N PRO A 302 16.10 -10.36 6.82
CA PRO A 302 17.50 -10.61 7.11
C PRO A 302 17.96 -11.93 6.48
N LEU A 303 19.27 -12.02 6.18
CA LEU A 303 19.87 -13.29 5.70
C LEU A 303 19.80 -14.40 6.76
N GLN A 304 19.80 -14.02 8.03
CA GLN A 304 19.67 -14.92 9.18
C GLN A 304 18.54 -14.39 10.07
N PRO A 305 17.32 -14.92 9.95
CA PRO A 305 16.20 -14.56 10.82
C PRO A 305 16.45 -14.98 12.27
N PRO A 306 15.81 -14.32 13.24
CA PRO A 306 14.90 -13.18 13.12
C PRO A 306 15.61 -11.83 12.97
N LEU A 307 14.83 -10.71 12.93
CA LEU A 307 15.36 -9.35 13.05
C LEU A 307 15.98 -9.16 14.44
N LYS A 308 16.95 -8.24 14.56
CA LYS A 308 17.64 -7.97 15.82
C LYS A 308 16.86 -7.01 16.70
N ALA A 309 16.85 -7.26 18.00
CA ALA A 309 16.38 -6.29 18.99
C ALA A 309 17.21 -5.00 18.95
N PHE A 310 16.59 -3.87 19.30
CA PHE A 310 17.18 -2.55 19.13
C PHE A 310 16.90 -1.60 20.29
N ASP A 311 17.72 -0.56 20.39
CA ASP A 311 17.51 0.62 21.25
C ASP A 311 17.77 1.87 20.42
N LEU A 312 16.69 2.55 19.95
CA LEU A 312 16.78 3.64 18.97
C LEU A 312 16.11 4.93 19.48
N ASP A 313 16.77 6.06 19.20
CA ASP A 313 16.17 7.39 19.27
C ASP A 313 15.39 7.68 18.00
N LEU A 314 14.07 7.87 18.10
CA LEU A 314 13.17 7.93 16.98
C LEU A 314 12.51 9.30 16.78
N ASN A 315 13.03 10.35 17.44
CA ASN A 315 12.48 11.70 17.29
C ASN A 315 12.52 12.22 15.84
N HIS A 316 13.45 11.72 15.05
CA HIS A 316 13.65 12.10 13.65
C HIS A 316 12.72 11.41 12.65
N ILE A 317 11.99 10.35 13.07
CA ILE A 317 10.97 9.63 12.27
C ILE A 317 9.71 9.36 13.11
N PRO A 318 9.12 10.38 13.75
CA PRO A 318 8.15 10.18 14.83
C PRO A 318 6.88 9.45 14.40
N ASP A 319 6.48 9.58 13.15
CA ASP A 319 5.28 8.91 12.62
C ASP A 319 5.59 7.50 12.12
N ALA A 320 6.74 7.27 11.50
CA ALA A 320 7.18 5.93 11.07
C ALA A 320 7.64 5.06 12.25
N ALA A 321 8.05 5.67 13.38
CA ALA A 321 8.46 4.95 14.60
C ALA A 321 7.38 4.01 15.15
N MET A 322 6.08 4.31 14.96
CA MET A 322 4.99 3.41 15.36
C MET A 322 5.09 2.04 14.67
N THR A 323 5.52 2.04 13.42
CA THR A 323 5.76 0.80 12.67
C THR A 323 6.85 -0.05 13.32
N LEU A 324 7.95 0.56 13.82
CA LEU A 324 9.01 -0.16 14.54
C LEU A 324 8.52 -0.80 15.84
N ALA A 325 7.55 -0.20 16.53
CA ALA A 325 6.97 -0.82 17.72
C ALA A 325 6.29 -2.17 17.40
N VAL A 326 5.66 -2.30 16.24
CA VAL A 326 5.11 -3.60 15.80
C VAL A 326 6.20 -4.51 15.24
N VAL A 327 7.22 -3.97 14.55
CA VAL A 327 8.39 -4.75 14.09
C VAL A 327 9.11 -5.41 15.27
N ALA A 328 9.13 -4.77 16.45
CA ALA A 328 9.72 -5.33 17.68
C ALA A 328 9.12 -6.69 18.08
N LEU A 329 7.88 -7.01 17.69
CA LEU A 329 7.26 -8.33 17.89
C LEU A 329 7.96 -9.46 17.12
N PHE A 330 8.77 -9.13 16.12
CA PHE A 330 9.47 -10.06 15.23
C PHE A 330 11.00 -10.04 15.44
N CYS A 331 11.46 -9.43 16.52
CA CYS A 331 12.87 -9.34 16.87
C CYS A 331 13.29 -10.46 17.84
N ASP A 332 14.60 -10.71 17.95
CA ASP A 332 15.20 -11.77 18.76
C ASP A 332 15.28 -11.44 20.27
N GLY A 333 14.81 -10.27 20.72
CA GLY A 333 14.86 -9.84 22.10
C GLY A 333 14.08 -8.57 22.39
N THR A 334 14.30 -7.99 23.57
CA THR A 334 13.65 -6.76 24.00
C THR A 334 14.14 -5.56 23.22
N SER A 335 13.23 -4.85 22.57
CA SER A 335 13.52 -3.62 21.82
C SER A 335 13.02 -2.39 22.57
N ARG A 336 13.74 -1.26 22.43
CA ARG A 336 13.41 0.01 23.07
C ARG A 336 13.33 1.15 22.06
N LEU A 337 12.21 1.86 22.09
CA LEU A 337 11.94 3.06 21.32
C LEU A 337 12.03 4.26 22.26
N ARG A 338 12.90 5.24 21.97
CA ARG A 338 13.13 6.41 22.83
C ARG A 338 12.79 7.71 22.12
N ASN A 339 12.59 8.77 22.95
CA ASN A 339 12.35 10.14 22.51
C ASN A 339 11.08 10.29 21.68
N ILE A 340 9.99 9.66 22.14
CA ILE A 340 8.67 9.60 21.51
C ILE A 340 7.56 10.27 22.33
N ALA A 341 7.90 11.19 23.27
CA ALA A 341 6.93 11.91 24.09
C ALA A 341 5.84 12.62 23.28
N ASN A 342 6.20 13.09 22.07
CA ASN A 342 5.28 13.77 21.16
C ASN A 342 4.11 12.89 20.65
N TRP A 343 4.16 11.55 20.87
CA TRP A 343 3.06 10.64 20.52
C TRP A 343 1.81 10.90 21.36
N ARG A 344 1.93 11.43 22.56
CA ARG A 344 0.80 11.65 23.49
C ARG A 344 -0.18 12.71 23.01
N VAL A 345 0.27 13.67 22.17
CA VAL A 345 -0.52 14.80 21.69
C VAL A 345 -0.93 14.71 20.21
N LYS A 346 -0.89 13.50 19.65
CA LYS A 346 -1.26 13.22 18.26
C LYS A 346 -2.78 12.91 18.12
N GLU A 347 -3.14 12.12 17.11
CA GLU A 347 -4.51 11.71 16.83
C GLU A 347 -5.17 10.98 18.03
N THR A 348 -4.38 10.22 18.75
CA THR A 348 -4.68 9.65 20.07
C THR A 348 -3.45 9.81 20.97
N ASP A 349 -3.51 9.41 22.26
CA ASP A 349 -2.29 9.10 23.01
C ASP A 349 -1.71 7.79 22.45
N ARG A 350 -0.87 7.95 21.40
CA ARG A 350 -0.28 6.83 20.66
C ARG A 350 0.59 5.94 21.54
N LEU A 351 1.24 6.52 22.55
CA LEU A 351 2.11 5.76 23.44
C LEU A 351 1.29 4.78 24.27
N ALA A 352 0.24 5.24 24.91
CA ALA A 352 -0.68 4.40 25.68
C ALA A 352 -1.44 3.40 24.78
N ALA A 353 -1.92 3.84 23.61
CA ALA A 353 -2.62 2.98 22.66
C ALA A 353 -1.73 1.86 22.13
N MET A 354 -0.51 2.17 21.67
CA MET A 354 0.45 1.15 21.21
C MET A 354 0.77 0.13 22.31
N ALA A 355 1.02 0.59 23.54
CA ALA A 355 1.29 -0.31 24.66
C ALA A 355 0.11 -1.25 24.96
N ALA A 356 -1.13 -0.72 24.92
CA ALA A 356 -2.34 -1.52 25.15
C ALA A 356 -2.50 -2.60 24.07
N GLU A 357 -2.37 -2.23 22.79
CA GLU A 357 -2.61 -3.15 21.68
C GLU A 357 -1.48 -4.18 21.51
N LEU A 358 -0.23 -3.82 21.77
CA LEU A 358 0.89 -4.77 21.79
C LEU A 358 0.71 -5.84 22.89
N ARG A 359 0.18 -5.46 24.05
CA ARG A 359 -0.14 -6.42 25.14
C ARG A 359 -1.23 -7.42 24.73
N LYS A 360 -2.23 -7.02 23.92
CA LYS A 360 -3.24 -7.95 23.39
C LYS A 360 -2.62 -9.02 22.48
N LEU A 361 -1.54 -8.69 21.78
CA LEU A 361 -0.76 -9.63 20.96
C LEU A 361 0.18 -10.53 21.78
N GLY A 362 0.22 -10.35 23.12
CA GLY A 362 1.01 -11.19 24.02
C GLY A 362 2.39 -10.62 24.36
N ALA A 363 2.74 -9.42 23.89
CA ALA A 363 4.02 -8.79 24.22
C ALA A 363 4.05 -8.31 25.68
N VAL A 364 5.23 -8.36 26.31
CA VAL A 364 5.50 -7.64 27.56
C VAL A 364 5.94 -6.22 27.20
N VAL A 365 5.18 -5.23 27.68
CA VAL A 365 5.42 -3.82 27.33
C VAL A 365 5.57 -2.97 28.59
N THR A 366 6.68 -2.26 28.68
CA THR A 366 6.91 -1.18 29.65
C THR A 366 6.78 0.15 28.93
N GLU A 367 5.89 1.02 29.41
CA GLU A 367 5.76 2.38 28.90
C GLU A 367 6.30 3.39 29.91
N GLY A 368 7.03 4.39 29.41
CA GLY A 368 7.48 5.56 30.17
C GLY A 368 6.87 6.84 29.65
N ASP A 369 7.41 7.97 30.06
CA ASP A 369 6.94 9.28 29.61
C ASP A 369 7.25 9.52 28.13
N ASP A 370 8.41 9.01 27.66
CA ASP A 370 8.94 9.24 26.31
C ASP A 370 9.49 7.98 25.62
N PHE A 371 9.20 6.78 26.17
CA PHE A 371 9.71 5.52 25.61
C PHE A 371 8.71 4.37 25.69
N LEU A 372 8.92 3.38 24.83
CA LEU A 372 8.35 2.03 24.91
C LEU A 372 9.47 1.00 24.92
N GLU A 373 9.38 0.03 25.83
CA GLU A 373 10.23 -1.17 25.84
C GLU A 373 9.33 -2.38 25.59
N ILE A 374 9.66 -3.18 24.57
CA ILE A 374 8.80 -4.24 24.03
C ILE A 374 9.59 -5.54 23.99
N THR A 375 9.13 -6.54 24.75
CA THR A 375 9.65 -7.91 24.66
C THR A 375 8.64 -8.76 23.88
N PRO A 376 9.04 -9.36 22.75
CA PRO A 376 8.14 -10.16 21.94
C PRO A 376 7.72 -11.45 22.68
N PRO A 377 6.51 -11.97 22.45
CA PRO A 377 6.12 -13.29 22.90
C PRO A 377 6.76 -14.37 22.02
N THR A 378 6.74 -15.63 22.47
CA THR A 378 7.17 -16.77 21.64
C THR A 378 6.28 -17.01 20.43
N SER A 379 5.01 -16.62 20.51
CA SER A 379 4.02 -16.61 19.44
C SER A 379 2.98 -15.54 19.72
N LEU A 380 2.49 -14.87 18.66
CA LEU A 380 1.43 -13.87 18.81
C LEU A 380 0.10 -14.53 19.19
N THR A 381 -0.73 -13.79 19.91
CA THR A 381 -2.07 -14.23 20.33
C THR A 381 -2.97 -14.39 19.09
N GLU A 382 -3.47 -15.62 18.88
CA GLU A 382 -4.42 -15.94 17.80
C GLU A 382 -5.75 -15.23 18.00
N GLY A 383 -6.27 -14.57 16.96
CA GLY A 383 -7.56 -13.88 16.99
C GLY A 383 -7.57 -12.59 17.81
N ALA A 384 -6.39 -11.99 18.07
CA ALA A 384 -6.31 -10.72 18.78
C ALA A 384 -7.12 -9.63 18.05
N SER A 385 -7.90 -8.87 18.82
CA SER A 385 -8.75 -7.77 18.32
C SER A 385 -8.15 -6.44 18.68
N ILE A 386 -7.70 -5.70 17.67
CA ILE A 386 -6.97 -4.44 17.76
C ILE A 386 -7.91 -3.27 17.60
N ASP A 387 -7.92 -2.37 18.56
CA ASP A 387 -8.64 -1.11 18.49
C ASP A 387 -7.77 -0.03 17.86
N THR A 388 -8.36 0.77 16.98
CA THR A 388 -7.62 1.78 16.21
C THR A 388 -7.66 3.17 16.82
N TYR A 389 -8.57 3.44 17.76
CA TYR A 389 -8.71 4.75 18.43
C TYR A 389 -8.90 5.91 17.42
N ASP A 390 -9.58 5.65 16.30
CA ASP A 390 -9.74 6.58 15.16
C ASP A 390 -8.38 7.10 14.63
N ASP A 391 -7.31 6.33 14.83
CA ASP A 391 -5.96 6.65 14.33
C ASP A 391 -5.56 5.65 13.22
N HIS A 392 -5.47 6.17 12.01
CA HIS A 392 -5.08 5.41 10.82
C HIS A 392 -3.76 4.66 10.95
N ARG A 393 -2.79 5.21 11.74
CA ARG A 393 -1.49 4.56 11.94
C ARG A 393 -1.60 3.33 12.82
N MET A 394 -2.51 3.32 13.80
CA MET A 394 -2.80 2.11 14.58
C MET A 394 -3.26 0.98 13.66
N ALA A 395 -4.25 1.24 12.80
CA ALA A 395 -4.75 0.25 11.85
C ALA A 395 -3.65 -0.31 10.94
N MET A 396 -2.84 0.58 10.34
CA MET A 396 -1.80 0.20 9.39
C MET A 396 -0.60 -0.49 10.05
N CYS A 397 -0.14 -0.04 11.21
CA CYS A 397 0.96 -0.69 11.94
C CYS A 397 0.58 -2.10 12.37
N PHE A 398 -0.58 -2.25 13.01
CA PHE A 398 -1.00 -3.55 13.56
C PHE A 398 -1.41 -4.57 12.50
N SER A 399 -1.68 -4.16 11.24
CA SER A 399 -1.85 -5.10 10.13
C SER A 399 -0.64 -6.02 9.92
N LEU A 400 0.57 -5.52 10.27
CA LEU A 400 1.83 -6.27 10.17
C LEU A 400 1.85 -7.49 11.09
N ALA A 401 1.10 -7.49 12.19
CA ALA A 401 1.02 -8.63 13.10
C ALA A 401 0.49 -9.90 12.42
N ALA A 402 -0.31 -9.74 11.35
CA ALA A 402 -0.79 -10.86 10.53
C ALA A 402 0.35 -11.66 9.88
N LEU A 403 1.54 -11.05 9.66
CA LEU A 403 2.72 -11.71 9.07
C LEU A 403 3.33 -12.79 9.98
N SER A 404 2.92 -12.88 11.24
CA SER A 404 3.25 -14.00 12.12
C SER A 404 2.54 -15.31 11.76
N GLY A 405 1.53 -15.25 10.88
CA GLY A 405 0.61 -16.34 10.58
C GLY A 405 -0.58 -16.41 11.53
N ALA A 406 -0.58 -15.64 12.63
CA ALA A 406 -1.75 -15.51 13.49
C ALA A 406 -2.82 -14.64 12.83
N ARG A 407 -4.09 -15.00 13.05
CA ARG A 407 -5.21 -14.16 12.62
C ARG A 407 -5.31 -12.95 13.54
N VAL A 408 -5.41 -11.77 12.92
CA VAL A 408 -5.54 -10.48 13.62
C VAL A 408 -6.78 -9.76 13.11
N ARG A 409 -7.60 -9.28 14.01
CA ARG A 409 -8.76 -8.45 13.71
C ARG A 409 -8.42 -6.98 13.96
N ILE A 410 -8.62 -6.14 12.96
CA ILE A 410 -8.48 -4.68 13.07
C ILE A 410 -9.89 -4.07 13.09
N ASN A 411 -10.26 -3.43 14.18
CA ASN A 411 -11.54 -2.74 14.34
C ASN A 411 -11.45 -1.38 13.64
N ASP A 412 -12.60 -0.88 13.12
CA ASP A 412 -12.71 0.38 12.40
C ASP A 412 -11.59 0.59 11.35
N PRO A 413 -11.45 -0.33 10.38
CA PRO A 413 -10.37 -0.25 9.40
C PRO A 413 -10.47 0.96 8.47
N ASP A 414 -11.66 1.58 8.34
CA ASP A 414 -11.89 2.70 7.44
C ASP A 414 -11.27 4.02 7.94
N CYS A 415 -10.75 4.06 9.18
CA CYS A 415 -9.95 5.18 9.68
C CYS A 415 -8.69 5.45 8.83
N VAL A 416 -8.22 4.48 8.03
CA VAL A 416 -7.10 4.66 7.07
C VAL A 416 -7.42 5.69 5.98
N GLY A 417 -8.71 5.97 5.72
CA GLY A 417 -9.16 7.01 4.78
C GLY A 417 -8.55 8.40 5.01
N LYS A 418 -8.04 8.63 6.22
CA LYS A 418 -7.32 9.85 6.58
C LYS A 418 -6.03 10.08 5.78
N THR A 419 -5.32 9.01 5.37
CA THR A 419 -4.03 9.12 4.66
C THR A 419 -3.83 8.11 3.54
N PHE A 420 -4.50 6.96 3.59
CA PHE A 420 -4.31 5.88 2.61
C PHE A 420 -5.61 5.08 2.44
N PRO A 421 -6.61 5.60 1.72
CA PRO A 421 -7.94 4.98 1.65
C PRO A 421 -7.99 3.52 1.17
N ASP A 422 -7.10 3.12 0.25
CA ASP A 422 -7.01 1.76 -0.30
C ASP A 422 -5.89 0.90 0.36
N TYR A 423 -5.45 1.26 1.57
CA TYR A 423 -4.34 0.59 2.27
C TYR A 423 -4.54 -0.92 2.38
N PHE A 424 -5.68 -1.37 2.88
CA PHE A 424 -5.93 -2.79 3.11
C PHE A 424 -5.99 -3.61 1.83
N ASP A 425 -6.45 -3.01 0.72
CA ASP A 425 -6.42 -3.66 -0.59
C ASP A 425 -4.98 -3.84 -1.05
N ARG A 426 -4.13 -2.78 -0.95
CA ARG A 426 -2.69 -2.86 -1.27
C ARG A 426 -1.94 -3.82 -0.37
N PHE A 427 -2.21 -3.80 0.93
CA PHE A 427 -1.59 -4.73 1.87
C PHE A 427 -1.97 -6.18 1.56
N SER A 428 -3.25 -6.43 1.29
CA SER A 428 -3.76 -7.76 0.91
C SER A 428 -3.12 -8.28 -0.38
N ASP A 429 -2.81 -7.39 -1.34
CA ASP A 429 -2.11 -7.77 -2.56
C ASP A 429 -0.68 -8.28 -2.30
N LEU A 430 0.01 -7.73 -1.31
CA LEU A 430 1.37 -8.15 -0.95
C LEU A 430 1.44 -9.46 -0.16
N ILE A 431 0.40 -9.79 0.61
CA ILE A 431 0.35 -10.98 1.47
C ILE A 431 -0.37 -12.17 0.83
N LYS A 432 -0.72 -12.10 -0.45
CA LYS A 432 -1.30 -13.20 -1.21
C LYS A 432 -0.35 -14.38 -1.28
N ALA A 433 -0.91 -15.59 -1.21
CA ALA A 433 -0.14 -16.80 -1.43
C ALA A 433 0.62 -16.73 -2.77
N PRO A 434 1.90 -17.14 -2.83
CA PRO A 434 2.68 -17.09 -4.05
C PRO A 434 2.11 -18.05 -5.12
N VAL A 435 2.23 -17.65 -6.39
CA VAL A 435 1.84 -18.48 -7.53
C VAL A 435 3.05 -18.76 -8.42
N ILE A 436 3.22 -20.02 -8.79
CA ILE A 436 4.08 -20.42 -9.91
C ILE A 436 3.17 -20.74 -11.09
N ALA A 437 3.20 -19.90 -12.12
CA ALA A 437 2.41 -20.08 -13.33
C ALA A 437 3.24 -20.81 -14.39
N ILE A 438 2.77 -21.97 -14.85
CA ILE A 438 3.45 -22.79 -15.86
C ILE A 438 2.57 -22.89 -17.10
N ASP A 439 2.90 -22.13 -18.13
CA ASP A 439 2.25 -22.17 -19.43
C ASP A 439 3.08 -22.99 -20.44
N GLY A 440 2.44 -23.43 -21.51
CA GLY A 440 3.14 -24.14 -22.58
C GLY A 440 2.22 -24.99 -23.45
N PRO A 441 2.72 -25.52 -24.59
CA PRO A 441 1.93 -26.26 -25.55
C PRO A 441 1.44 -27.61 -25.00
N SER A 442 0.52 -28.26 -25.71
CA SER A 442 0.01 -29.59 -25.35
C SER A 442 1.12 -30.64 -25.44
N GLY A 443 1.17 -31.54 -24.47
CA GLY A 443 2.16 -32.61 -24.46
C GLY A 443 3.59 -32.23 -24.05
N SER A 444 3.84 -30.95 -23.66
CA SER A 444 5.16 -30.48 -23.19
C SER A 444 5.59 -31.08 -21.83
N GLY A 445 4.70 -31.79 -21.14
CA GLY A 445 4.99 -32.36 -19.82
C GLY A 445 4.65 -31.44 -18.64
N LYS A 446 4.07 -30.26 -18.90
CA LYS A 446 3.80 -29.24 -17.88
C LYS A 446 2.97 -29.76 -16.69
N GLY A 447 1.94 -30.57 -16.90
CA GLY A 447 1.14 -31.14 -15.81
C GLY A 447 1.96 -32.01 -14.86
N ALA A 448 2.82 -32.88 -15.40
CA ALA A 448 3.68 -33.72 -14.59
C ALA A 448 4.75 -32.91 -13.83
N VAL A 449 5.30 -31.88 -14.45
CA VAL A 449 6.24 -30.95 -13.83
C VAL A 449 5.54 -30.13 -12.76
N ALA A 450 4.41 -29.48 -13.09
CA ALA A 450 3.65 -28.62 -12.19
C ALA A 450 3.18 -29.37 -10.93
N GLN A 451 2.63 -30.57 -11.08
CA GLN A 451 2.18 -31.39 -9.97
C GLN A 451 3.36 -31.76 -9.03
N ARG A 452 4.52 -32.13 -9.60
CA ARG A 452 5.70 -32.47 -8.78
C ARG A 452 6.35 -31.25 -8.14
N VAL A 453 6.36 -30.10 -8.81
CA VAL A 453 6.79 -28.82 -8.20
C VAL A 453 5.87 -28.47 -7.04
N ALA A 454 4.55 -28.59 -7.21
CA ALA A 454 3.58 -28.36 -6.13
C ALA A 454 3.86 -29.28 -4.94
N SER A 455 4.08 -30.58 -5.18
CA SER A 455 4.41 -31.54 -4.12
C SER A 455 5.73 -31.22 -3.43
N ALA A 456 6.77 -30.83 -4.18
CA ALA A 456 8.09 -30.50 -3.63
C ALA A 456 8.07 -29.25 -2.75
N LEU A 457 7.21 -28.28 -3.07
CA LEU A 457 7.07 -27.01 -2.33
C LEU A 457 5.93 -27.07 -1.27
N GLY A 458 5.16 -28.14 -1.23
CA GLY A 458 3.95 -28.22 -0.40
C GLY A 458 2.82 -27.28 -0.86
N PHE A 459 2.83 -26.84 -2.12
CA PHE A 459 1.85 -25.93 -2.70
C PHE A 459 0.61 -26.66 -3.21
N HIS A 460 -0.49 -25.94 -3.33
CA HIS A 460 -1.67 -26.42 -4.05
C HIS A 460 -1.37 -26.53 -5.54
N TYR A 461 -2.17 -27.34 -6.23
CA TYR A 461 -2.04 -27.56 -7.67
C TYR A 461 -3.34 -27.25 -8.40
N LEU A 462 -3.24 -26.53 -9.52
CA LEU A 462 -4.34 -26.23 -10.43
C LEU A 462 -3.99 -26.70 -11.85
N ASP A 463 -4.72 -27.70 -12.36
CA ASP A 463 -4.86 -27.99 -13.79
C ASP A 463 -6.01 -27.14 -14.34
N SER A 464 -5.72 -25.97 -14.92
CA SER A 464 -6.76 -25.10 -15.48
C SER A 464 -7.55 -25.76 -16.61
N GLY A 465 -6.91 -26.65 -17.37
CA GLY A 465 -7.54 -27.44 -18.43
C GLY A 465 -8.62 -28.38 -17.89
N ALA A 466 -8.49 -28.84 -16.65
CA ALA A 466 -9.51 -29.69 -16.03
C ALA A 466 -10.85 -28.96 -15.86
N LEU A 467 -10.85 -27.67 -15.55
CA LEU A 467 -12.07 -26.87 -15.41
C LEU A 467 -12.84 -26.77 -16.75
N TYR A 468 -12.14 -26.52 -17.84
CA TYR A 468 -12.78 -26.52 -19.18
C TYR A 468 -13.29 -27.89 -19.59
N ARG A 469 -12.59 -28.97 -19.22
CA ARG A 469 -13.04 -30.36 -19.44
C ARG A 469 -14.26 -30.70 -18.59
N LEU A 470 -14.35 -30.17 -17.37
CA LEU A 470 -15.54 -30.32 -16.53
C LEU A 470 -16.75 -29.63 -17.12
N VAL A 471 -16.62 -28.39 -17.62
CA VAL A 471 -17.72 -27.69 -18.31
C VAL A 471 -18.14 -28.48 -19.54
N ALA A 472 -17.20 -28.98 -20.34
CA ALA A 472 -17.51 -29.80 -21.54
C ALA A 472 -18.23 -31.10 -21.16
N LEU A 473 -17.77 -31.84 -20.14
CA LEU A 473 -18.44 -33.05 -19.67
C LEU A 473 -19.83 -32.76 -19.12
N HIS A 474 -19.98 -31.64 -18.39
CA HIS A 474 -21.27 -31.21 -17.86
C HIS A 474 -22.25 -30.86 -18.98
N ALA A 475 -21.80 -30.13 -20.00
CA ALA A 475 -22.59 -29.85 -21.21
C ALA A 475 -23.05 -31.12 -21.93
N MET A 476 -22.13 -32.09 -22.12
CA MET A 476 -22.47 -33.37 -22.72
C MET A 476 -23.51 -34.14 -21.89
N ARG A 477 -23.41 -34.16 -20.57
CA ARG A 477 -24.38 -34.81 -19.67
C ARG A 477 -25.74 -34.12 -19.67
N ARG A 478 -25.76 -32.78 -19.78
CA ARG A 478 -26.97 -31.96 -19.81
C ARG A 478 -27.53 -31.77 -21.22
N GLN A 479 -26.90 -32.34 -22.24
CA GLN A 479 -27.28 -32.22 -23.65
C GLN A 479 -27.33 -30.76 -24.12
N VAL A 480 -26.40 -29.93 -23.62
CA VAL A 480 -26.18 -28.56 -24.09
C VAL A 480 -25.21 -28.60 -25.29
N GLU A 481 -25.58 -27.99 -26.38
CA GLU A 481 -24.76 -27.94 -27.59
C GLU A 481 -23.53 -27.05 -27.37
N LEU A 482 -22.40 -27.41 -28.02
CA LEU A 482 -21.13 -26.69 -27.82
C LEU A 482 -21.08 -25.31 -28.51
N ASP A 483 -22.06 -24.96 -29.29
CA ASP A 483 -22.27 -23.62 -29.88
C ASP A 483 -23.30 -22.78 -29.11
N ASP A 484 -24.02 -23.35 -28.15
CA ASP A 484 -24.86 -22.59 -27.22
C ASP A 484 -24.02 -21.86 -26.19
N MET A 485 -23.61 -20.63 -26.55
CA MET A 485 -22.74 -19.80 -25.71
C MET A 485 -23.37 -19.46 -24.37
N ALA A 486 -24.68 -19.18 -24.31
CA ALA A 486 -25.41 -18.83 -23.11
C ALA A 486 -25.52 -20.03 -22.15
N GLY A 487 -25.94 -21.19 -22.65
CA GLY A 487 -26.04 -22.41 -21.90
C GLY A 487 -24.69 -22.86 -21.33
N LEU A 488 -23.61 -22.77 -22.11
CA LEU A 488 -22.25 -23.06 -21.62
C LEU A 488 -21.78 -22.10 -20.52
N THR A 489 -22.15 -20.82 -20.61
CA THR A 489 -21.80 -19.81 -19.61
C THR A 489 -22.52 -20.07 -18.29
N GLU A 490 -23.79 -20.43 -18.32
CA GLU A 490 -24.57 -20.81 -17.14
C GLU A 490 -23.97 -22.05 -16.45
N LEU A 491 -23.64 -23.10 -17.22
CA LEU A 491 -22.98 -24.30 -16.71
C LEU A 491 -21.58 -24.01 -16.10
N ALA A 492 -20.87 -23.03 -16.61
CA ALA A 492 -19.57 -22.63 -16.08
C ALA A 492 -19.66 -21.82 -14.77
N LEU A 493 -20.69 -20.96 -14.64
CA LEU A 493 -20.97 -20.19 -13.43
C LEU A 493 -21.31 -21.11 -12.25
N ASP A 494 -22.25 -22.04 -12.45
CA ASP A 494 -22.76 -22.94 -11.42
C ASP A 494 -22.15 -24.35 -11.51
N LEU A 495 -20.91 -24.45 -11.97
CA LEU A 495 -20.21 -25.74 -12.16
C LEU A 495 -20.11 -26.51 -10.82
N PRO A 496 -20.85 -27.62 -10.61
CA PRO A 496 -20.89 -28.39 -9.36
C PRO A 496 -19.71 -29.36 -9.27
N ALA A 497 -18.48 -28.79 -9.33
CA ALA A 497 -17.24 -29.55 -9.33
C ALA A 497 -16.50 -29.39 -8.00
N GLU A 498 -16.02 -30.51 -7.49
CA GLU A 498 -15.19 -30.58 -6.28
C GLU A 498 -13.86 -31.27 -6.56
N PHE A 499 -12.82 -30.84 -5.85
CA PHE A 499 -11.47 -31.42 -5.91
C PHE A 499 -11.12 -31.91 -4.51
N ARG A 500 -11.02 -33.23 -4.32
CA ARG A 500 -10.75 -33.87 -3.03
C ARG A 500 -9.72 -35.00 -3.21
N ASP A 501 -8.69 -35.00 -2.39
CA ASP A 501 -7.68 -36.08 -2.30
C ASP A 501 -7.06 -36.49 -3.65
N GLY A 502 -6.94 -35.55 -4.58
CA GLY A 502 -6.40 -35.77 -5.93
C GLY A 502 -7.45 -36.28 -6.94
N ASP A 503 -8.67 -36.52 -6.51
CA ASP A 503 -9.80 -36.88 -7.37
C ASP A 503 -10.69 -35.69 -7.69
N ILE A 504 -11.38 -35.77 -8.81
CA ILE A 504 -12.29 -34.73 -9.34
C ILE A 504 -13.71 -35.29 -9.38
N PHE A 505 -14.64 -34.53 -8.84
CA PHE A 505 -16.05 -34.88 -8.76
C PHE A 505 -16.89 -33.84 -9.54
N LEU A 506 -17.97 -34.29 -10.17
CA LEU A 506 -18.96 -33.47 -10.85
C LEU A 506 -20.35 -33.98 -10.50
N ASP A 507 -21.23 -33.11 -9.95
CA ASP A 507 -22.52 -33.51 -9.38
C ASP A 507 -22.41 -34.66 -8.34
N GLY A 508 -21.31 -34.73 -7.59
CA GLY A 508 -21.02 -35.79 -6.63
C GLY A 508 -20.41 -37.07 -7.23
N ASP A 509 -20.42 -37.25 -8.54
CA ASP A 509 -19.79 -38.39 -9.21
C ASP A 509 -18.27 -38.18 -9.39
N ARG A 510 -17.47 -39.23 -9.12
CA ARG A 510 -16.06 -39.22 -9.45
C ARG A 510 -15.85 -39.26 -10.97
N VAL A 511 -15.24 -38.19 -11.52
CA VAL A 511 -15.04 -38.01 -12.97
C VAL A 511 -13.57 -37.88 -13.40
N THR A 512 -12.62 -38.21 -12.50
CA THR A 512 -11.17 -38.03 -12.71
C THR A 512 -10.69 -38.61 -14.04
N ASP A 513 -11.19 -39.79 -14.40
CA ASP A 513 -10.82 -40.46 -15.65
C ASP A 513 -11.71 -40.01 -16.83
N ALA A 514 -12.99 -39.77 -16.57
CA ALA A 514 -13.97 -39.37 -17.59
C ALA A 514 -13.60 -38.02 -18.27
N ILE A 515 -13.07 -37.04 -17.52
CA ILE A 515 -12.64 -35.77 -18.10
C ILE A 515 -11.37 -35.87 -18.97
N ARG A 516 -10.69 -37.02 -18.97
CA ARG A 516 -9.43 -37.21 -19.72
C ARG A 516 -9.62 -37.95 -21.04
N VAL A 517 -10.83 -38.41 -21.35
CA VAL A 517 -11.14 -39.05 -22.63
C VAL A 517 -11.05 -38.02 -23.78
N GLU A 518 -10.73 -38.52 -24.98
CA GLU A 518 -10.42 -37.68 -26.13
C GLU A 518 -11.62 -36.81 -26.57
N SER A 519 -12.84 -37.37 -26.54
CA SER A 519 -14.06 -36.61 -26.89
C SER A 519 -14.29 -35.40 -25.98
N VAL A 520 -14.08 -35.55 -24.67
CA VAL A 520 -14.18 -34.45 -23.70
C VAL A 520 -13.06 -33.43 -23.90
N SER A 521 -11.84 -33.89 -24.22
CA SER A 521 -10.70 -33.00 -24.49
C SER A 521 -10.91 -32.14 -25.74
N GLN A 522 -11.55 -32.69 -26.79
CA GLN A 522 -11.91 -31.95 -28.01
C GLN A 522 -13.01 -30.94 -27.74
N ALA A 523 -14.07 -31.35 -27.03
CA ALA A 523 -15.16 -30.47 -26.60
C ALA A 523 -14.64 -29.31 -25.73
N ALA A 524 -13.75 -29.58 -24.75
CA ALA A 524 -13.12 -28.57 -23.91
C ALA A 524 -12.34 -27.51 -24.72
N SER A 525 -11.72 -27.92 -25.83
CA SER A 525 -11.02 -26.99 -26.72
C SER A 525 -11.98 -26.05 -27.47
N GLN A 526 -13.25 -26.44 -27.66
CA GLN A 526 -14.31 -25.58 -28.19
C GLN A 526 -14.87 -24.67 -27.12
N VAL A 527 -15.21 -25.20 -25.95
CA VAL A 527 -15.68 -24.46 -24.77
C VAL A 527 -14.70 -23.32 -24.40
N ALA A 528 -13.39 -23.60 -24.43
CA ALA A 528 -12.35 -22.62 -24.10
C ALA A 528 -12.22 -21.43 -25.08
N LYS A 529 -12.94 -21.44 -26.23
CA LYS A 529 -13.03 -20.29 -27.16
C LYS A 529 -14.07 -19.28 -26.72
N ASN A 530 -15.03 -19.66 -25.90
CA ASN A 530 -16.08 -18.78 -25.41
C ASN A 530 -15.53 -17.79 -24.37
N PRO A 531 -15.53 -16.45 -24.64
CA PRO A 531 -15.03 -15.45 -23.72
C PRO A 531 -15.79 -15.41 -22.39
N GLU A 532 -17.11 -15.62 -22.43
CA GLU A 532 -17.99 -15.57 -21.25
C GLU A 532 -17.74 -16.77 -20.32
N VAL A 533 -17.55 -17.97 -20.86
CA VAL A 533 -17.12 -19.14 -20.07
C VAL A 533 -15.77 -18.89 -19.42
N ARG A 534 -14.83 -18.30 -20.15
CA ARG A 534 -13.50 -17.94 -19.57
C ARG A 534 -13.65 -16.97 -18.41
N GLN A 535 -14.47 -15.94 -18.57
CA GLN A 535 -14.77 -14.96 -17.54
C GLN A 535 -15.41 -15.63 -16.30
N SER A 536 -16.36 -16.53 -16.51
CA SER A 536 -17.05 -17.27 -15.45
C SER A 536 -16.08 -18.16 -14.65
N LEU A 537 -15.14 -18.81 -15.32
CA LEU A 537 -14.13 -19.65 -14.67
C LEU A 537 -12.99 -18.86 -14.02
N MET A 538 -12.80 -17.58 -14.35
CA MET A 538 -11.68 -16.76 -13.87
C MET A 538 -11.63 -16.69 -12.35
N LYS A 539 -12.77 -16.35 -11.72
CA LYS A 539 -12.87 -16.30 -10.27
C LYS A 539 -12.52 -17.64 -9.65
N ARG A 540 -13.08 -18.72 -10.17
CA ARG A 540 -12.84 -20.07 -9.66
C ARG A 540 -11.38 -20.49 -9.77
N GLN A 541 -10.70 -20.16 -10.87
CA GLN A 541 -9.26 -20.41 -11.02
C GLN A 541 -8.44 -19.64 -9.97
N ARG A 542 -8.79 -18.38 -9.73
CA ARG A 542 -8.13 -17.53 -8.72
C ARG A 542 -8.37 -18.00 -7.29
N ASP A 543 -9.52 -18.59 -6.99
CA ASP A 543 -9.87 -19.13 -5.66
C ASP A 543 -9.00 -20.35 -5.26
N PHE A 544 -8.27 -20.97 -6.21
CA PHE A 544 -7.24 -21.97 -5.91
C PHE A 544 -5.98 -21.38 -5.26
N ARG A 545 -5.77 -20.06 -5.40
CA ARG A 545 -4.66 -19.35 -4.78
C ARG A 545 -4.86 -19.27 -3.28
N ARG A 546 -4.36 -20.26 -2.59
CA ARG A 546 -4.45 -20.42 -1.15
C ARG A 546 -3.08 -20.71 -0.56
N PRO A 547 -2.87 -20.37 0.71
CA PRO A 547 -1.69 -20.80 1.45
C PRO A 547 -1.48 -22.33 1.39
N PRO A 548 -0.24 -22.80 1.28
CA PRO A 548 1.08 -22.15 1.30
C PRO A 548 1.51 -21.53 -0.04
N GLY A 549 0.80 -21.76 -1.11
CA GLY A 549 1.06 -21.30 -2.46
C GLY A 549 0.34 -22.14 -3.49
N LEU A 550 0.44 -21.76 -4.75
CA LEU A 550 -0.21 -22.41 -5.87
C LEU A 550 0.78 -22.65 -7.01
N VAL A 551 0.80 -23.85 -7.56
CA VAL A 551 1.35 -24.11 -8.90
C VAL A 551 0.17 -24.26 -9.86
N ALA A 552 0.02 -23.32 -10.77
CA ALA A 552 -1.05 -23.31 -11.76
C ALA A 552 -0.48 -23.61 -13.15
N GLU A 553 -1.06 -24.61 -13.84
CA GLU A 553 -0.69 -24.92 -15.21
C GLU A 553 -1.79 -24.59 -16.21
N GLY A 554 -1.38 -24.11 -17.39
CA GLY A 554 -2.35 -23.79 -18.43
C GLY A 554 -1.78 -23.36 -19.76
N ARG A 555 -2.40 -22.31 -20.33
CA ARG A 555 -2.02 -21.65 -21.56
C ARG A 555 -1.87 -20.13 -21.39
N ASP A 556 -2.47 -19.60 -20.36
CA ASP A 556 -2.63 -18.18 -20.09
C ASP A 556 -2.58 -17.87 -18.58
N MET A 557 -1.98 -18.79 -17.79
CA MET A 557 -1.85 -18.62 -16.34
C MET A 557 -1.00 -17.39 -16.01
N ALA A 558 0.15 -17.24 -16.69
CA ALA A 558 1.08 -16.15 -16.48
C ALA A 558 0.63 -14.81 -17.08
N SER A 559 -0.19 -14.85 -18.14
CA SER A 559 -0.59 -13.62 -18.88
C SER A 559 -1.95 -13.07 -18.48
N VAL A 560 -2.89 -13.92 -18.04
CA VAL A 560 -4.31 -13.53 -17.81
C VAL A 560 -4.79 -13.87 -16.40
N VAL A 561 -4.59 -15.12 -15.94
CA VAL A 561 -5.21 -15.57 -14.68
C VAL A 561 -4.42 -15.06 -13.47
N PHE A 562 -3.08 -15.20 -13.50
CA PHE A 562 -2.14 -14.80 -12.45
C PHE A 562 -1.01 -13.93 -13.03
N PRO A 563 -1.33 -12.73 -13.55
CA PRO A 563 -0.30 -11.85 -14.12
C PRO A 563 0.72 -11.37 -13.06
N ASP A 564 0.38 -11.50 -11.78
CA ASP A 564 1.20 -11.23 -10.62
C ASP A 564 1.89 -12.49 -10.03
N ALA A 565 2.00 -13.59 -10.81
CA ALA A 565 2.69 -14.79 -10.35
C ALA A 565 4.15 -14.51 -9.97
N ALA A 566 4.57 -15.03 -8.81
CA ALA A 566 5.94 -14.89 -8.29
C ALA A 566 6.99 -15.51 -9.21
N LEU A 567 6.62 -16.58 -9.91
CA LEU A 567 7.43 -17.16 -10.97
C LEU A 567 6.56 -17.52 -12.16
N LYS A 568 6.96 -17.06 -13.34
CA LYS A 568 6.33 -17.41 -14.62
C LYS A 568 7.26 -18.29 -15.42
N VAL A 569 6.78 -19.45 -15.83
CA VAL A 569 7.52 -20.44 -16.60
C VAL A 569 6.78 -20.74 -17.90
N TYR A 570 7.47 -20.65 -19.03
CA TYR A 570 7.00 -21.18 -20.28
C TYR A 570 7.73 -22.48 -20.58
N LEU A 571 7.00 -23.59 -20.46
CA LEU A 571 7.55 -24.92 -20.63
C LEU A 571 7.32 -25.39 -22.06
N ASP A 572 8.40 -25.60 -22.80
CA ASP A 572 8.40 -26.00 -24.21
C ASP A 572 9.02 -27.37 -24.45
N ALA A 573 8.71 -27.97 -25.57
CA ALA A 573 9.37 -29.14 -26.12
C ALA A 573 9.07 -29.25 -27.63
N SER A 574 9.94 -29.83 -28.43
CA SER A 574 9.72 -30.01 -29.86
C SER A 574 8.44 -30.80 -30.14
N ALA A 575 7.79 -30.55 -31.28
CA ALA A 575 6.56 -31.24 -31.66
C ALA A 575 6.81 -32.77 -31.81
N GLU A 576 7.98 -33.15 -32.31
CA GLU A 576 8.42 -34.52 -32.49
C GLU A 576 8.54 -35.23 -31.14
N GLU A 577 9.22 -34.65 -30.16
CA GLU A 577 9.39 -35.20 -28.82
C GLU A 577 8.02 -35.36 -28.12
N ARG A 578 7.13 -34.36 -28.26
CA ARG A 578 5.78 -34.42 -27.70
C ARG A 578 4.93 -35.54 -28.33
N ALA A 579 5.09 -35.78 -29.64
CA ALA A 579 4.44 -36.86 -30.34
C ALA A 579 4.98 -38.23 -29.87
N ASP A 580 6.29 -38.36 -29.69
CA ASP A 580 6.93 -39.59 -29.19
C ASP A 580 6.50 -39.90 -27.74
N ARG A 581 6.47 -38.88 -26.84
CA ARG A 581 5.94 -39.05 -25.48
C ARG A 581 4.49 -39.53 -25.46
N ARG A 582 3.65 -38.96 -26.33
CA ARG A 582 2.24 -39.35 -26.46
C ARG A 582 2.08 -40.76 -27.02
N TYR A 583 2.90 -41.12 -28.01
CA TYR A 583 2.93 -42.46 -28.59
C TYR A 583 3.27 -43.52 -27.53
N LYS A 584 4.34 -43.30 -26.74
CA LYS A 584 4.72 -44.19 -25.64
C LYS A 584 3.61 -44.34 -24.60
N GLN A 585 2.97 -43.22 -24.19
CA GLN A 585 1.85 -43.24 -23.23
C GLN A 585 0.64 -44.07 -23.73
N LEU A 586 0.31 -43.98 -25.02
CA LEU A 586 -0.81 -44.74 -25.59
C LEU A 586 -0.45 -46.23 -25.69
N LYS A 587 0.78 -46.53 -26.07
CA LYS A 587 1.26 -47.90 -26.19
C LYS A 587 1.31 -48.59 -24.83
N ASP A 588 1.76 -47.91 -23.77
CA ASP A 588 1.77 -48.42 -22.39
C ASP A 588 0.34 -48.75 -21.88
N LYS A 589 -0.68 -48.06 -22.42
CA LYS A 589 -2.09 -48.30 -22.13
C LYS A 589 -2.72 -49.39 -23.03
N GLY A 590 -1.93 -50.01 -23.89
CA GLY A 590 -2.43 -51.04 -24.82
C GLY A 590 -3.26 -50.52 -25.97
N LEU A 591 -3.16 -49.19 -26.28
CA LEU A 591 -3.91 -48.55 -27.37
C LEU A 591 -3.04 -48.43 -28.62
N ASP A 592 -3.63 -48.75 -29.79
CA ASP A 592 -2.97 -48.53 -31.07
C ASP A 592 -2.84 -47.04 -31.37
N ALA A 593 -1.64 -46.61 -31.77
CA ALA A 593 -1.34 -45.21 -32.10
C ALA A 593 -0.38 -45.14 -33.29
N ASN A 594 -0.53 -44.10 -34.10
CA ASN A 594 0.36 -43.79 -35.22
C ASN A 594 1.10 -42.48 -34.96
N LEU A 595 2.42 -42.55 -34.91
CA LEU A 595 3.28 -41.40 -34.57
C LEU A 595 3.10 -40.22 -35.53
N ALA A 596 2.98 -40.50 -36.86
CA ALA A 596 2.81 -39.45 -37.86
C ALA A 596 1.44 -38.73 -37.75
N THR A 597 0.41 -39.45 -37.31
CA THR A 597 -0.91 -38.86 -37.03
C THR A 597 -0.85 -38.02 -35.79
N LEU A 598 -0.25 -38.52 -34.70
CA LEU A 598 -0.07 -37.77 -33.45
C LEU A 598 0.73 -36.48 -33.64
N LEU A 599 1.77 -36.52 -34.48
CA LEU A 599 2.56 -35.32 -34.77
C LEU A 599 1.71 -34.27 -35.50
N ARG A 600 0.91 -34.67 -36.52
CA ARG A 600 -0.01 -33.75 -37.23
C ARG A 600 -1.06 -33.14 -36.29
N ASP A 601 -1.64 -33.95 -35.43
CA ASP A 601 -2.66 -33.50 -34.47
C ASP A 601 -2.08 -32.50 -33.46
N ILE A 602 -0.85 -32.73 -32.98
CA ILE A 602 -0.12 -31.83 -32.09
C ILE A 602 0.15 -30.49 -32.80
N GLN A 603 0.67 -30.51 -34.03
CA GLN A 603 0.96 -29.29 -34.80
C GLN A 603 -0.32 -28.49 -35.08
N GLN A 604 -1.43 -29.14 -35.44
CA GLN A 604 -2.73 -28.49 -35.65
C GLN A 604 -3.28 -27.90 -34.35
N ARG A 605 -3.07 -28.56 -33.23
CA ARG A 605 -3.50 -28.05 -31.92
C ARG A 605 -2.69 -26.83 -31.51
N ASP A 606 -1.37 -26.86 -31.69
CA ASP A 606 -0.50 -25.72 -31.40
C ASP A 606 -0.86 -24.48 -32.26
N ALA A 607 -1.11 -24.69 -33.56
CA ALA A 607 -1.57 -23.63 -34.43
C ALA A 607 -2.92 -23.06 -33.99
N ARG A 608 -3.84 -23.90 -33.51
CA ARG A 608 -5.12 -23.44 -32.94
C ARG A 608 -4.94 -22.66 -31.64
N ASP A 609 -4.08 -23.14 -30.72
CA ASP A 609 -3.84 -22.52 -29.42
C ASP A 609 -3.12 -21.17 -29.57
N SER A 610 -2.20 -21.03 -30.54
CA SER A 610 -1.47 -19.77 -30.82
C SER A 610 -2.30 -18.72 -31.57
N ASN A 611 -3.24 -19.16 -32.42
CA ASN A 611 -4.05 -18.26 -33.26
C ASN A 611 -5.44 -17.91 -32.67
N ARG A 612 -5.68 -18.21 -31.39
CA ARG A 612 -6.92 -17.81 -30.69
C ARG A 612 -7.03 -16.29 -30.63
N SER A 613 -8.23 -15.77 -30.89
CA SER A 613 -8.54 -14.34 -30.73
C SER A 613 -8.59 -13.90 -29.27
N VAL A 614 -8.86 -14.84 -28.34
CA VAL A 614 -8.95 -14.60 -26.89
C VAL A 614 -7.94 -15.48 -26.18
N ALA A 615 -7.06 -14.87 -25.39
CA ALA A 615 -5.98 -15.51 -24.63
C ALA A 615 -5.17 -16.54 -25.45
N PRO A 616 -4.48 -16.11 -26.52
CA PRO A 616 -3.63 -16.97 -27.31
C PRO A 616 -2.52 -17.58 -26.44
N LEU A 617 -2.06 -18.79 -26.80
CA LEU A 617 -0.87 -19.33 -26.18
C LEU A 617 0.33 -18.47 -26.58
N GLN A 618 0.80 -17.68 -25.65
CA GLN A 618 1.96 -16.81 -25.86
C GLN A 618 2.85 -16.80 -24.62
N LYS A 619 4.11 -16.63 -24.85
CA LYS A 619 5.08 -16.46 -23.77
C LYS A 619 4.96 -15.06 -23.18
N SER A 620 4.73 -14.95 -21.87
CA SER A 620 4.81 -13.68 -21.16
C SER A 620 6.24 -13.11 -21.24
N VAL A 621 6.35 -11.78 -21.31
CA VAL A 621 7.64 -11.10 -21.49
C VAL A 621 8.65 -11.45 -20.38
N ASP A 622 8.16 -11.63 -19.16
CA ASP A 622 8.92 -11.96 -17.95
C ASP A 622 8.98 -13.46 -17.63
N ALA A 623 8.47 -14.34 -18.51
CA ALA A 623 8.50 -15.77 -18.30
C ALA A 623 9.88 -16.38 -18.62
N LYS A 624 10.39 -17.19 -17.69
CA LYS A 624 11.57 -18.02 -17.92
C LYS A 624 11.18 -19.19 -18.82
N VAL A 625 11.95 -19.42 -19.88
CA VAL A 625 11.70 -20.53 -20.82
C VAL A 625 12.44 -21.77 -20.38
N LEU A 626 11.73 -22.89 -20.28
CA LEU A 626 12.29 -24.20 -20.00
C LEU A 626 12.02 -25.13 -21.17
N ASP A 627 13.04 -25.37 -21.99
CA ASP A 627 12.99 -26.40 -23.04
C ASP A 627 13.24 -27.78 -22.40
N THR A 628 12.21 -28.63 -22.45
CA THR A 628 12.25 -29.98 -21.88
C THR A 628 12.50 -31.08 -22.92
N THR A 629 12.89 -30.72 -24.15
CA THR A 629 13.11 -31.69 -25.23
C THR A 629 14.10 -32.79 -24.82
N SER A 630 15.19 -32.42 -24.14
CA SER A 630 16.22 -33.36 -23.65
C SER A 630 16.23 -33.57 -22.15
N LEU A 631 15.33 -32.94 -21.40
CA LEU A 631 15.30 -33.03 -19.94
C LEU A 631 14.34 -34.13 -19.45
N THR A 632 14.75 -34.79 -18.38
CA THR A 632 13.84 -35.61 -17.57
C THR A 632 12.86 -34.73 -16.79
N ILE A 633 11.77 -35.33 -16.32
CA ILE A 633 10.81 -34.61 -15.47
C ILE A 633 11.49 -34.16 -14.18
N GLY A 634 12.39 -34.96 -13.58
CA GLY A 634 13.12 -34.59 -12.36
C GLY A 634 13.97 -33.36 -12.55
N GLU A 635 14.82 -33.31 -13.60
CA GLU A 635 15.65 -32.14 -13.92
C GLU A 635 14.81 -30.88 -14.19
N SER A 636 13.65 -31.05 -14.82
CA SER A 636 12.71 -29.95 -15.06
C SER A 636 12.14 -29.40 -13.75
N VAL A 637 11.74 -30.29 -12.83
CA VAL A 637 11.25 -29.92 -11.49
C VAL A 637 12.32 -29.20 -10.69
N ASP A 638 13.54 -29.77 -10.62
CA ASP A 638 14.67 -29.18 -9.89
C ASP A 638 15.01 -27.77 -10.43
N THR A 639 14.88 -27.59 -11.73
CA THR A 639 15.12 -26.28 -12.36
C THR A 639 14.06 -25.26 -11.96
N VAL A 640 12.78 -25.61 -11.98
CA VAL A 640 11.68 -24.72 -11.58
C VAL A 640 11.78 -24.37 -10.08
N VAL A 641 12.02 -25.37 -9.22
CA VAL A 641 12.19 -25.17 -7.78
C VAL A 641 13.38 -24.25 -7.48
N ARG A 642 14.51 -24.45 -8.15
CA ARG A 642 15.68 -23.57 -8.03
C ARG A 642 15.39 -22.14 -8.50
N TRP A 643 14.65 -21.97 -9.58
CA TRP A 643 14.27 -20.66 -10.05
C TRP A 643 13.36 -19.93 -9.05
N TYR A 644 12.46 -20.67 -8.39
CA TYR A 644 11.58 -20.11 -7.37
C TYR A 644 12.35 -19.76 -6.08
N GLY A 645 13.27 -20.59 -5.63
CA GLY A 645 14.10 -20.32 -4.45
C GLY A 645 15.18 -19.24 -4.63
N GLY A 646 15.44 -18.82 -5.87
CA GLY A 646 16.38 -17.75 -6.21
C GLY A 646 15.70 -16.44 -6.67
N THR A 647 14.37 -16.37 -6.56
CA THR A 647 13.60 -15.14 -6.75
C THR A 647 13.34 -14.48 -5.35
#